data_4f3fe090db0f24a9e316806e0b3f5b31
#
_entry.id   4f3fe090db0f24a9e316806e0b3f5b31
#
_cell.length_a   1.000
_cell.length_b   1.000
_cell.length_c   1.000
_cell.angle_alpha   90.00
_cell.angle_beta   90.00
_cell.angle_gamma   90.00
#
_symmetry.space_group_name_H-M   'P 1'
#
loop_
_entity.id
_entity.type
_entity.pdbx_description
1 polymer ?
#
loop_
_entity_poly.entity_id
_entity_poly.type
_entity_poly.pdbx_seq_one_letter_code
_entity_poly.pdbx_strand_id
1 'polypeptide(L)'
;MKHSTRKILASCVALALVAASTLLAVKSIIGAHAQSALAPGISSVTDFYVPGSFPWGTAFDNSGRVWVAMPGCDLAPSCPSSTPPGKLALYDPKAQNWATIVSLPAGYGQPLFVAVDQTGKVWFTMPVTNTIGVYDPVSTTVAQWAVPTPSAGPWGIAIDSKGTIWFTEHYGNKIGSFDPNSQAFHEVATPAANSQPHDRSDERRHTPHFHEVATPAANSQPYGITVDASDNIWFTENNDSVALIGEYTRWGVLKEYKIRNTPTGGTGLTPHLITIDPNGNVWWSEGWVSGIGMLNVAAAQPGTNDGVTEYLYTPSCGSCGSHTSGISAGKQGLIWLDDSLQNTFGSFPLGGGTFSFYNSPTGGGHPHDGLKVDSQNRVWFDEEFANKLAVAIPSDPHQVRFDKKFANKLAEAIPSDPPAPTPTPTATATATSTPTPTPTGSPTPTSTPTLTPTPTPGTILGTDSFQRANQSFWGTASDGQTWSGDANSQSAFSISGDAGLVSNTGSTSYSAVLGSTASNAEVYATGSLSSFSNSNFGDVLRWTDGNDWYKAFIDGASLIIQKKVNGTTTILASVPFAASAGTSYIIHFRVVGSTLTANVWVASGSEPSGWMVTASDTTFTSGSCGMRFLTQSGTATITSFLAKSL
;
A
#
# COMPACT_ATOMS: atom_id res chain seq x y z
N MET A 1 29.25 64.60 -49.85
CA MET A 1 28.39 63.42 -49.88
C MET A 1 28.99 62.17 -49.26
N LYS A 2 30.27 62.01 -48.94
CA LYS A 2 30.86 60.78 -48.38
C LYS A 2 30.78 60.64 -46.83
N HIS A 3 30.44 61.72 -46.10
CA HIS A 3 30.35 61.66 -44.61
C HIS A 3 28.96 61.38 -44.03
N SER A 4 27.91 61.62 -44.79
CA SER A 4 26.53 61.39 -44.36
C SER A 4 26.16 59.90 -44.42
N THR A 5 26.63 59.20 -45.47
CA THR A 5 26.33 57.76 -45.67
C THR A 5 26.96 56.84 -44.63
N ARG A 6 28.16 57.22 -44.10
CA ARG A 6 28.78 56.40 -43.02
C ARG A 6 28.08 56.50 -41.66
N LYS A 7 27.48 57.64 -41.33
CA LYS A 7 26.70 57.81 -40.08
C LYS A 7 25.37 57.07 -40.11
N ILE A 8 24.69 57.01 -41.27
CA ILE A 8 23.45 56.27 -41.44
C ILE A 8 23.71 54.74 -41.39
N LEU A 9 24.79 54.26 -42.02
CA LEU A 9 25.17 52.85 -41.95
C LEU A 9 25.56 52.41 -40.52
N ALA A 10 26.27 53.22 -39.79
CA ALA A 10 26.62 52.93 -38.39
C ALA A 10 25.40 52.90 -37.44
N SER A 11 24.44 53.79 -37.65
CA SER A 11 23.17 53.80 -36.92
C SER A 11 22.26 52.58 -37.23
N CYS A 12 22.21 52.16 -38.50
CA CYS A 12 21.45 50.97 -38.89
C CYS A 12 22.07 49.65 -38.34
N VAL A 13 23.40 49.54 -38.30
CA VAL A 13 24.11 48.41 -37.71
C VAL A 13 23.95 48.36 -36.19
N ALA A 14 24.00 49.52 -35.54
CA ALA A 14 23.75 49.59 -34.09
C ALA A 14 22.29 49.22 -33.72
N LEU A 15 21.30 49.67 -34.51
CA LEU A 15 19.90 49.26 -34.31
C LEU A 15 19.68 47.77 -34.57
N ALA A 16 20.34 47.19 -35.58
CA ALA A 16 20.25 45.75 -35.86
C ALA A 16 20.91 44.90 -34.79
N LEU A 17 22.00 45.34 -34.18
CA LEU A 17 22.68 44.67 -33.08
C LEU A 17 21.85 44.74 -31.78
N VAL A 18 21.19 45.85 -31.49
CA VAL A 18 20.28 45.99 -30.34
C VAL A 18 19.01 45.12 -30.55
N ALA A 19 18.45 45.07 -31.76
CA ALA A 19 17.32 44.19 -32.06
C ALA A 19 17.71 42.72 -31.99
N ALA A 20 18.89 42.32 -32.42
CA ALA A 20 19.39 40.95 -32.30
C ALA A 20 19.68 40.54 -30.86
N SER A 21 20.23 41.45 -30.03
CA SER A 21 20.45 41.16 -28.61
C SER A 21 19.15 41.11 -27.79
N THR A 22 18.15 41.93 -28.11
CA THR A 22 16.81 41.82 -27.50
C THR A 22 16.06 40.57 -27.97
N LEU A 23 16.20 40.12 -29.23
CA LEU A 23 15.62 38.86 -29.71
C LEU A 23 16.29 37.63 -29.06
N LEU A 24 17.63 37.68 -28.81
CA LEU A 24 18.34 36.62 -28.07
C LEU A 24 17.95 36.62 -26.59
N ALA A 25 17.80 37.79 -25.96
CA ALA A 25 17.36 37.90 -24.58
C ALA A 25 15.90 37.45 -24.39
N VAL A 26 15.03 37.76 -25.37
CA VAL A 26 13.65 37.28 -25.37
C VAL A 26 13.56 35.77 -25.64
N LYS A 27 14.44 35.20 -26.50
CA LYS A 27 14.54 33.75 -26.69
C LYS A 27 15.12 33.03 -25.47
N SER A 28 16.05 33.62 -24.73
CA SER A 28 16.57 33.03 -23.49
C SER A 28 15.60 33.17 -22.30
N ILE A 29 14.69 34.15 -22.34
CA ILE A 29 13.60 34.27 -21.35
C ILE A 29 12.41 33.35 -21.69
N ILE A 30 12.17 33.04 -22.97
CA ILE A 30 11.14 32.10 -23.39
C ILE A 30 11.62 30.64 -23.30
N GLY A 31 12.93 30.39 -23.21
CA GLY A 31 13.54 29.06 -23.13
C GLY A 31 13.71 28.49 -21.72
N ALA A 32 13.29 29.16 -20.65
CA ALA A 32 13.49 28.74 -19.26
C ALA A 32 12.23 28.78 -18.40
N HIS A 33 11.04 28.67 -19.00
CA HIS A 33 9.89 28.16 -18.27
C HIS A 33 9.72 26.71 -18.72
N ALA A 34 10.43 25.80 -18.07
CA ALA A 34 9.92 24.45 -17.91
C ALA A 34 8.50 24.63 -17.38
N GLN A 35 7.52 24.39 -18.23
CA GLN A 35 6.11 24.44 -17.86
C GLN A 35 6.00 23.38 -16.76
N SER A 36 5.91 23.80 -15.49
CA SER A 36 5.60 22.88 -14.39
C SER A 36 4.35 22.14 -14.84
N ALA A 37 4.49 20.85 -15.05
CA ALA A 37 3.35 20.02 -15.41
C ALA A 37 2.31 20.26 -14.31
N LEU A 38 1.17 20.83 -14.68
CA LEU A 38 0.04 20.95 -13.76
C LEU A 38 -0.27 19.51 -13.35
N ALA A 39 -0.27 19.23 -12.06
CA ALA A 39 -0.65 17.92 -11.55
C ALA A 39 -1.96 17.51 -12.21
N PRO A 40 -2.02 16.38 -12.90
CA PRO A 40 -3.24 15.96 -13.58
C PRO A 40 -4.30 15.72 -12.51
N GLY A 41 -5.52 16.21 -12.76
CA GLY A 41 -6.66 15.71 -12.01
C GLY A 41 -6.78 14.20 -12.24
N ILE A 42 -7.43 13.47 -11.35
CA ILE A 42 -7.81 12.07 -11.58
C ILE A 42 -9.22 12.07 -12.17
N SER A 43 -9.40 11.41 -13.32
CA SER A 43 -10.71 11.29 -13.96
C SER A 43 -11.55 10.17 -13.36
N SER A 44 -10.92 9.10 -12.92
CA SER A 44 -11.57 7.99 -12.21
C SER A 44 -10.57 7.16 -11.42
N VAL A 45 -11.04 6.56 -10.34
CA VAL A 45 -10.35 5.48 -9.61
C VAL A 45 -11.32 4.33 -9.49
N THR A 46 -10.86 3.12 -9.76
CA THR A 46 -11.66 1.89 -9.67
C THR A 46 -10.83 0.81 -9.01
N ASP A 47 -11.43 0.02 -8.17
CA ASP A 47 -10.78 -1.11 -7.51
C ASP A 47 -11.50 -2.44 -7.80
N PHE A 48 -10.78 -3.55 -7.63
CA PHE A 48 -11.28 -4.90 -7.89
C PHE A 48 -10.72 -5.87 -6.86
N TYR A 49 -11.56 -6.73 -6.30
CA TYR A 49 -11.08 -7.79 -5.44
C TYR A 49 -10.14 -8.73 -6.19
N VAL A 50 -8.96 -9.00 -5.60
CA VAL A 50 -8.05 -10.01 -6.14
C VAL A 50 -8.55 -11.43 -5.83
N PRO A 51 -8.23 -12.44 -6.67
CA PRO A 51 -8.65 -13.83 -6.43
C PRO A 51 -7.78 -14.56 -5.38
N GLY A 52 -7.17 -13.84 -4.51
CA GLY A 52 -6.33 -14.26 -3.39
C GLY A 52 -6.42 -13.27 -2.25
N SER A 53 -5.34 -13.10 -1.51
CA SER A 53 -5.23 -12.11 -0.44
C SER A 53 -3.84 -11.51 -0.35
N PHE A 54 -3.76 -10.33 0.23
CA PHE A 54 -2.53 -9.55 0.37
C PHE A 54 -1.84 -9.35 -0.98
N PRO A 55 -2.46 -8.65 -1.97
CA PRO A 55 -1.77 -8.32 -3.21
C PRO A 55 -0.53 -7.47 -2.90
N TRP A 56 0.55 -7.75 -3.64
CA TRP A 56 1.82 -7.05 -3.45
C TRP A 56 2.38 -6.58 -4.78
N GLY A 57 3.42 -7.22 -5.31
CA GLY A 57 4.05 -6.80 -6.54
C GLY A 57 3.15 -6.90 -7.77
N THR A 58 3.23 -5.91 -8.66
CA THR A 58 2.54 -5.87 -9.95
C THR A 58 3.52 -5.80 -11.12
N ALA A 59 3.15 -6.35 -12.28
CA ALA A 59 3.89 -6.22 -13.52
C ALA A 59 2.95 -6.27 -14.74
N PHE A 60 3.35 -5.62 -15.83
CA PHE A 60 2.57 -5.64 -17.06
C PHE A 60 3.13 -6.66 -18.05
N ASP A 61 2.23 -7.36 -18.75
CA ASP A 61 2.61 -8.14 -19.91
C ASP A 61 2.64 -7.26 -21.19
N ASN A 62 3.13 -7.84 -22.28
CA ASN A 62 3.24 -7.16 -23.57
C ASN A 62 1.89 -6.70 -24.16
N SER A 63 0.76 -7.17 -23.62
CA SER A 63 -0.61 -6.78 -24.03
C SER A 63 -1.20 -5.69 -23.13
N GLY A 64 -0.47 -5.25 -22.10
CA GLY A 64 -0.89 -4.28 -21.09
C GLY A 64 -1.88 -4.84 -20.07
N ARG A 65 -1.88 -6.17 -19.86
CA ARG A 65 -2.58 -6.83 -18.77
C ARG A 65 -1.68 -6.84 -17.53
N VAL A 66 -2.28 -6.94 -16.37
CA VAL A 66 -1.61 -6.75 -15.07
C VAL A 66 -1.48 -8.08 -14.34
N TRP A 67 -0.27 -8.54 -14.14
CA TRP A 67 0.04 -9.63 -13.22
C TRP A 67 0.16 -9.09 -11.80
N VAL A 68 -0.38 -9.83 -10.84
CA VAL A 68 -0.36 -9.49 -9.41
C VAL A 68 0.12 -10.71 -8.63
N ALA A 69 1.10 -10.51 -7.76
CA ALA A 69 1.50 -11.49 -6.75
C ALA A 69 0.57 -11.38 -5.53
N MET A 70 0.15 -12.51 -5.01
CA MET A 70 -0.71 -12.62 -3.84
C MET A 70 -0.11 -13.64 -2.87
N PRO A 71 0.73 -13.19 -1.94
CA PRO A 71 1.36 -14.08 -0.96
C PRO A 71 0.36 -14.82 -0.06
N GLY A 72 -0.81 -14.26 0.20
CA GLY A 72 -1.79 -14.87 1.09
C GLY A 72 -1.62 -14.49 2.56
N CYS A 73 -0.65 -13.68 2.87
CA CYS A 73 -0.31 -13.14 4.19
C CYS A 73 0.51 -11.87 4.00
N ASP A 74 0.55 -11.02 5.02
CA ASP A 74 1.52 -9.94 5.09
C ASP A 74 2.93 -10.52 5.34
N LEU A 75 3.87 -10.25 4.43
CA LEU A 75 5.25 -10.74 4.50
C LEU A 75 6.13 -9.91 5.46
N ALA A 76 5.70 -8.72 5.82
CA ALA A 76 6.31 -7.90 6.85
C ALA A 76 5.42 -7.91 8.11
N PRO A 77 5.83 -8.54 9.24
CA PRO A 77 7.15 -9.05 9.54
C PRO A 77 7.39 -10.50 9.10
N SER A 78 6.40 -11.33 8.91
CA SER A 78 6.55 -12.69 8.37
C SER A 78 5.22 -13.42 8.23
N CYS A 79 5.07 -14.21 7.19
CA CYS A 79 3.95 -15.15 7.06
C CYS A 79 4.01 -16.24 8.12
N PRO A 80 2.88 -16.66 8.69
CA PRO A 80 2.80 -17.86 9.48
C PRO A 80 3.31 -19.08 8.70
N SER A 81 4.05 -19.97 9.34
CA SER A 81 4.60 -21.20 8.70
C SER A 81 3.51 -22.13 8.14
N SER A 82 2.26 -21.96 8.57
CA SER A 82 1.10 -22.72 8.08
C SER A 82 0.43 -22.06 6.87
N THR A 83 0.90 -20.89 6.40
CA THR A 83 0.33 -20.21 5.25
C THR A 83 0.54 -21.08 4.00
N PRO A 84 -0.52 -21.41 3.25
CA PRO A 84 -0.38 -22.17 2.02
C PRO A 84 0.44 -21.39 0.97
N PRO A 85 0.97 -22.06 -0.06
CA PRO A 85 1.58 -21.38 -1.19
C PRO A 85 0.65 -20.29 -1.75
N GLY A 86 1.22 -19.15 -2.13
CA GLY A 86 0.44 -18.01 -2.63
C GLY A 86 -0.08 -18.23 -4.06
N LYS A 87 -0.52 -17.14 -4.67
CA LYS A 87 -1.09 -17.15 -6.03
C LYS A 87 -0.48 -16.04 -6.89
N LEU A 88 -0.55 -16.24 -8.21
CA LEU A 88 -0.40 -15.20 -9.21
C LEU A 88 -1.75 -15.04 -9.93
N ALA A 89 -2.11 -13.84 -10.32
CA ALA A 89 -3.29 -13.64 -11.16
C ALA A 89 -3.05 -12.56 -12.21
N LEU A 90 -3.68 -12.75 -13.38
CA LEU A 90 -3.64 -11.85 -14.51
C LEU A 90 -4.99 -11.15 -14.66
N TYR A 91 -5.01 -9.85 -14.48
CA TYR A 91 -6.16 -9.00 -14.77
C TYR A 91 -6.11 -8.46 -16.19
N ASP A 92 -7.19 -8.62 -16.95
CA ASP A 92 -7.34 -8.02 -18.28
C ASP A 92 -8.21 -6.74 -18.18
N PRO A 93 -7.61 -5.56 -18.29
CA PRO A 93 -8.36 -4.31 -18.17
C PRO A 93 -9.30 -4.03 -19.35
N LYS A 94 -9.15 -4.70 -20.50
CA LYS A 94 -10.08 -4.59 -21.62
C LYS A 94 -11.31 -5.45 -21.42
N ALA A 95 -11.11 -6.66 -20.91
CA ALA A 95 -12.20 -7.59 -20.59
C ALA A 95 -12.80 -7.34 -19.19
N GLN A 96 -12.13 -6.52 -18.38
CA GLN A 96 -12.50 -6.21 -16.99
C GLN A 96 -12.69 -7.45 -16.12
N ASN A 97 -11.81 -8.42 -16.26
CA ASN A 97 -11.87 -9.67 -15.51
C ASN A 97 -10.48 -10.24 -15.20
N TRP A 98 -10.45 -11.19 -14.28
CA TRP A 98 -9.28 -12.03 -14.01
C TRP A 98 -9.19 -13.12 -15.07
N ALA A 99 -8.29 -12.95 -16.03
CA ALA A 99 -8.12 -13.85 -17.17
C ALA A 99 -7.41 -15.17 -16.80
N THR A 100 -6.53 -15.13 -15.79
CA THR A 100 -5.77 -16.30 -15.34
C THR A 100 -5.57 -16.22 -13.83
N ILE A 101 -5.72 -17.36 -13.15
CA ILE A 101 -5.41 -17.51 -11.72
C ILE A 101 -4.52 -18.73 -11.57
N VAL A 102 -3.33 -18.54 -11.01
CA VAL A 102 -2.35 -19.59 -10.78
C VAL A 102 -2.18 -19.80 -9.29
N SER A 103 -2.68 -20.91 -8.77
CA SER A 103 -2.35 -21.35 -7.41
C SER A 103 -1.02 -22.06 -7.45
N LEU A 104 -0.04 -21.60 -6.68
CA LEU A 104 1.26 -22.23 -6.63
C LEU A 104 1.15 -23.62 -5.97
N PRO A 105 1.87 -24.66 -6.46
CA PRO A 105 1.80 -26.02 -5.92
C PRO A 105 2.38 -26.12 -4.51
N ALA A 106 2.08 -27.21 -3.83
CA ALA A 106 2.72 -27.54 -2.56
C ALA A 106 4.25 -27.56 -2.69
N GLY A 107 4.95 -26.98 -1.73
CA GLY A 107 6.41 -26.82 -1.74
C GLY A 107 6.89 -25.49 -2.36
N TYR A 108 5.98 -24.67 -2.90
CA TYR A 108 6.27 -23.29 -3.25
C TYR A 108 5.97 -22.37 -2.06
N GLY A 109 6.57 -21.18 -2.09
CA GLY A 109 6.35 -20.15 -1.07
C GLY A 109 5.24 -19.16 -1.42
N GLN A 110 5.37 -18.00 -0.83
CA GLN A 110 4.53 -16.84 -1.00
C GLN A 110 5.19 -15.91 -2.02
N PRO A 111 4.61 -15.69 -3.23
CA PRO A 111 5.18 -14.81 -4.23
C PRO A 111 5.05 -13.35 -3.76
N LEU A 112 6.14 -12.59 -3.89
CA LEU A 112 6.18 -11.20 -3.41
C LEU A 112 6.20 -10.19 -4.57
N PHE A 113 7.29 -10.12 -5.32
CA PHE A 113 7.39 -9.28 -6.51
C PHE A 113 7.35 -10.10 -7.79
N VAL A 114 6.87 -9.49 -8.85
CA VAL A 114 6.75 -10.11 -10.18
C VAL A 114 7.40 -9.25 -11.25
N ALA A 115 7.95 -9.92 -12.27
CA ALA A 115 8.42 -9.31 -13.50
C ALA A 115 8.04 -10.20 -14.70
N VAL A 116 7.75 -9.61 -15.85
CA VAL A 116 7.37 -10.34 -17.06
C VAL A 116 8.49 -10.20 -18.09
N ASP A 117 9.00 -11.33 -18.58
CA ASP A 117 10.03 -11.32 -19.61
C ASP A 117 9.47 -11.08 -21.02
N GLN A 118 10.37 -10.89 -21.99
CA GLN A 118 10.00 -10.63 -23.39
C GLN A 118 9.21 -11.78 -24.04
N THR A 119 9.30 -13.00 -23.49
CA THR A 119 8.55 -14.18 -23.95
C THR A 119 7.18 -14.30 -23.30
N GLY A 120 6.88 -13.45 -22.32
CA GLY A 120 5.62 -13.44 -21.57
C GLY A 120 5.61 -14.33 -20.34
N LYS A 121 6.75 -14.93 -19.97
CA LYS A 121 6.86 -15.68 -18.71
C LYS A 121 6.90 -14.74 -17.52
N VAL A 122 6.29 -15.15 -16.43
CA VAL A 122 6.15 -14.37 -15.21
C VAL A 122 7.13 -14.90 -14.16
N TRP A 123 8.14 -14.12 -13.88
CA TRP A 123 9.15 -14.39 -12.86
C TRP A 123 8.73 -13.78 -11.53
N PHE A 124 9.00 -14.43 -10.43
CA PHE A 124 8.62 -13.96 -9.09
C PHE A 124 9.58 -14.41 -8.00
N THR A 125 9.67 -13.62 -6.95
CA THR A 125 10.46 -13.92 -5.76
C THR A 125 9.58 -14.53 -4.69
N MET A 126 10.17 -15.45 -3.89
CA MET A 126 9.53 -16.12 -2.75
C MET A 126 10.47 -16.09 -1.54
N PRO A 127 10.44 -15.02 -0.73
CA PRO A 127 11.39 -14.82 0.38
C PRO A 127 11.35 -15.93 1.43
N VAL A 128 10.16 -16.42 1.76
CA VAL A 128 9.94 -17.41 2.83
C VAL A 128 10.61 -18.76 2.50
N THR A 129 10.58 -19.18 1.24
CA THR A 129 11.22 -20.42 0.78
C THR A 129 12.63 -20.22 0.24
N ASN A 130 13.11 -18.97 0.23
CA ASN A 130 14.42 -18.61 -0.32
C ASN A 130 14.59 -19.06 -1.78
N THR A 131 13.57 -18.82 -2.60
CA THR A 131 13.53 -19.27 -4.01
C THR A 131 13.09 -18.14 -4.94
N ILE A 132 13.49 -18.24 -6.21
CA ILE A 132 12.85 -17.52 -7.32
C ILE A 132 12.02 -18.51 -8.13
N GLY A 133 10.92 -18.07 -8.70
CA GLY A 133 10.02 -18.90 -9.48
C GLY A 133 9.69 -18.30 -10.85
N VAL A 134 9.20 -19.14 -11.76
CA VAL A 134 8.64 -18.73 -13.04
C VAL A 134 7.34 -19.46 -13.32
N TYR A 135 6.37 -18.74 -13.86
CA TYR A 135 5.17 -19.28 -14.49
C TYR A 135 5.24 -19.04 -15.99
N ASP A 136 5.08 -20.10 -16.78
CA ASP A 136 4.97 -20.02 -18.24
C ASP A 136 3.48 -20.10 -18.64
N PRO A 137 2.87 -18.99 -19.13
CA PRO A 137 1.47 -18.99 -19.52
C PRO A 137 1.15 -19.86 -20.74
N VAL A 138 2.14 -20.20 -21.56
CA VAL A 138 1.94 -21.03 -22.76
C VAL A 138 1.84 -22.49 -22.40
N SER A 139 2.77 -22.99 -21.59
CA SER A 139 2.77 -24.38 -21.11
C SER A 139 1.91 -24.58 -19.86
N THR A 140 1.49 -23.50 -19.22
CA THR A 140 0.77 -23.48 -17.92
C THR A 140 1.55 -24.19 -16.80
N THR A 141 2.88 -24.14 -16.84
CA THR A 141 3.75 -24.78 -15.86
C THR A 141 4.42 -23.75 -14.96
N VAL A 142 4.76 -24.18 -13.74
CA VAL A 142 5.58 -23.41 -12.80
C VAL A 142 6.88 -24.18 -12.54
N ALA A 143 7.97 -23.42 -12.33
CA ALA A 143 9.26 -23.94 -11.87
C ALA A 143 9.84 -22.99 -10.81
N GLN A 144 10.76 -23.50 -9.98
CA GLN A 144 11.45 -22.69 -8.98
C GLN A 144 12.89 -23.18 -8.78
N TRP A 145 13.75 -22.28 -8.31
CA TRP A 145 15.14 -22.54 -7.98
C TRP A 145 15.48 -21.93 -6.64
N ALA A 146 16.21 -22.66 -5.81
CA ALA A 146 16.71 -22.17 -4.54
C ALA A 146 17.82 -21.14 -4.76
N VAL A 147 17.74 -20.00 -4.09
CA VAL A 147 18.83 -19.01 -4.05
C VAL A 147 20.00 -19.63 -3.28
N PRO A 148 21.24 -19.58 -3.82
CA PRO A 148 22.38 -20.26 -3.22
C PRO A 148 22.74 -19.77 -1.82
N THR A 149 22.65 -18.45 -1.58
CA THR A 149 22.84 -17.88 -0.24
C THR A 149 21.75 -18.35 0.71
N PRO A 150 22.06 -19.07 1.79
CA PRO A 150 21.05 -19.54 2.73
C PRO A 150 20.30 -18.37 3.39
N SER A 151 18.98 -18.48 3.43
CA SER A 151 18.11 -17.47 4.04
C SER A 151 18.32 -16.05 3.48
N ALA A 152 18.68 -15.95 2.21
CA ALA A 152 18.92 -14.67 1.54
C ALA A 152 17.68 -13.81 1.46
N GLY A 153 16.49 -14.42 1.40
CA GLY A 153 15.22 -13.73 1.26
C GLY A 153 15.15 -12.92 -0.03
N PRO A 154 15.00 -13.54 -1.22
CA PRO A 154 14.87 -12.81 -2.47
C PRO A 154 13.64 -11.93 -2.45
N TRP A 155 13.83 -10.61 -2.68
CA TRP A 155 12.78 -9.60 -2.53
C TRP A 155 12.42 -8.94 -3.86
N GLY A 156 12.99 -7.80 -4.20
CA GLY A 156 12.77 -7.13 -5.48
C GLY A 156 13.25 -7.96 -6.67
N ILE A 157 12.64 -7.78 -7.84
CA ILE A 157 12.98 -8.50 -9.08
C ILE A 157 12.94 -7.57 -10.30
N ALA A 158 13.91 -7.71 -11.19
CA ALA A 158 14.00 -7.00 -12.46
C ALA A 158 14.60 -7.91 -13.54
N ILE A 159 14.41 -7.55 -14.80
CA ILE A 159 14.91 -8.34 -15.95
C ILE A 159 15.67 -7.41 -16.88
N ASP A 160 16.91 -7.75 -17.22
CA ASP A 160 17.72 -6.97 -18.16
C ASP A 160 17.35 -7.27 -19.63
N SER A 161 17.96 -6.54 -20.57
CA SER A 161 17.68 -6.69 -22.01
C SER A 161 18.07 -8.05 -22.56
N LYS A 162 18.92 -8.82 -21.88
CA LYS A 162 19.36 -10.16 -22.25
C LYS A 162 18.46 -11.26 -21.68
N GLY A 163 17.50 -10.88 -20.82
CA GLY A 163 16.60 -11.79 -20.14
C GLY A 163 17.18 -12.40 -18.86
N THR A 164 18.28 -11.84 -18.32
CA THR A 164 18.80 -12.22 -17.01
C THR A 164 17.87 -11.73 -15.92
N ILE A 165 17.54 -12.58 -14.97
CA ILE A 165 16.69 -12.28 -13.84
C ILE A 165 17.54 -11.76 -12.70
N TRP A 166 17.38 -10.50 -12.35
CA TRP A 166 18.05 -9.83 -11.23
C TRP A 166 17.12 -9.71 -10.04
N PHE A 167 17.63 -9.94 -8.84
CA PHE A 167 16.84 -9.85 -7.61
C PHE A 167 17.70 -9.36 -6.44
N THR A 168 17.05 -8.76 -5.46
CA THR A 168 17.70 -8.38 -4.20
C THR A 168 17.62 -9.52 -3.21
N GLU A 169 18.69 -9.75 -2.47
CA GLU A 169 18.78 -10.71 -1.37
C GLU A 169 18.74 -9.93 -0.04
N HIS A 170 17.53 -9.61 0.39
CA HIS A 170 17.28 -8.66 1.47
C HIS A 170 18.02 -8.99 2.77
N TYR A 171 18.00 -10.27 3.18
CA TYR A 171 18.72 -10.74 4.36
C TYR A 171 20.13 -11.23 4.04
N GLY A 172 20.41 -11.50 2.77
CA GLY A 172 21.72 -11.89 2.27
C GLY A 172 22.69 -10.73 2.11
N ASN A 173 22.22 -9.48 2.10
CA ASN A 173 22.98 -8.27 1.79
C ASN A 173 23.68 -8.35 0.42
N LYS A 174 22.96 -8.80 -0.60
CA LYS A 174 23.47 -9.03 -1.94
C LYS A 174 22.44 -8.66 -3.00
N ILE A 175 22.91 -8.52 -4.23
CA ILE A 175 22.06 -8.67 -5.41
C ILE A 175 22.45 -9.98 -6.11
N GLY A 176 21.45 -10.78 -6.46
CA GLY A 176 21.63 -12.03 -7.18
C GLY A 176 21.22 -11.92 -8.64
N SER A 177 21.77 -12.77 -9.50
CA SER A 177 21.32 -12.94 -10.87
C SER A 177 21.12 -14.40 -11.22
N PHE A 178 20.19 -14.67 -12.14
CA PHE A 178 19.88 -16.00 -12.64
C PHE A 178 19.72 -15.95 -14.16
N ASP A 179 20.44 -16.82 -14.86
CA ASP A 179 20.28 -17.01 -16.31
C ASP A 179 19.27 -18.13 -16.58
N PRO A 180 18.11 -17.82 -17.16
CA PRO A 180 17.09 -18.83 -17.46
C PRO A 180 17.53 -19.91 -18.47
N ASN A 181 18.51 -19.62 -19.31
CA ASN A 181 18.96 -20.55 -20.37
C ASN A 181 19.88 -21.64 -19.79
N SER A 182 20.82 -21.26 -18.96
CA SER A 182 21.74 -22.18 -18.30
C SER A 182 21.19 -22.73 -16.99
N GLN A 183 20.15 -22.13 -16.45
CA GLN A 183 19.59 -22.39 -15.13
C GLN A 183 20.64 -22.26 -14.02
N ALA A 184 21.60 -21.37 -14.20
CA ALA A 184 22.70 -21.19 -13.29
C ALA A 184 22.53 -19.90 -12.47
N PHE A 185 22.73 -20.03 -11.16
CA PHE A 185 23.10 -18.92 -10.29
C PHE A 185 24.61 -18.77 -10.32
N HIS A 186 25.05 -17.55 -10.27
CA HIS A 186 26.50 -17.30 -10.14
C HIS A 186 26.74 -16.43 -8.91
N GLU A 187 27.53 -16.98 -8.00
CA GLU A 187 28.00 -16.32 -6.78
C GLU A 187 29.47 -15.94 -6.97
N VAL A 188 29.80 -14.70 -6.69
CA VAL A 188 31.18 -14.27 -6.55
C VAL A 188 31.44 -13.92 -5.09
N ALA A 189 32.47 -14.53 -4.55
CA ALA A 189 32.98 -14.23 -3.23
C ALA A 189 33.36 -12.76 -3.13
N THR A 190 32.86 -12.08 -2.08
CA THR A 190 33.14 -10.69 -1.78
C THR A 190 34.61 -10.44 -1.51
N PRO A 191 35.20 -9.33 -2.00
CA PRO A 191 36.43 -8.82 -1.45
C PRO A 191 36.20 -8.40 0.00
N ALA A 192 37.13 -8.79 0.88
CA ALA A 192 37.14 -8.31 2.27
C ALA A 192 37.12 -6.77 2.31
N ALA A 193 36.46 -6.20 3.32
CA ALA A 193 36.44 -4.77 3.60
C ALA A 193 37.81 -4.13 3.35
N ASN A 194 37.87 -3.09 2.50
CA ASN A 194 39.03 -2.29 2.07
C ASN A 194 39.71 -2.65 0.73
N SER A 195 38.98 -3.00 -0.31
CA SER A 195 39.56 -2.98 -1.65
C SER A 195 39.10 -1.74 -2.41
N GLN A 196 40.01 -0.78 -2.61
CA GLN A 196 39.87 0.28 -3.60
C GLN A 196 39.68 -0.33 -4.99
N PRO A 197 38.96 0.32 -5.92
CA PRO A 197 38.80 -0.18 -7.28
C PRO A 197 40.17 -0.27 -7.94
N HIS A 198 40.65 -1.47 -8.17
CA HIS A 198 41.78 -1.69 -9.05
C HIS A 198 41.30 -1.60 -10.50
N ASP A 199 41.76 -0.55 -11.18
CA ASP A 199 41.83 -0.44 -12.63
C ASP A 199 42.57 -1.69 -13.17
N ARG A 200 41.87 -2.64 -13.76
CA ARG A 200 42.43 -3.71 -14.56
C ARG A 200 42.02 -3.51 -16.00
N SER A 201 42.86 -2.77 -16.72
CA SER A 201 43.01 -2.93 -18.16
C SER A 201 43.49 -4.35 -18.48
N ASP A 202 42.59 -5.28 -18.66
CA ASP A 202 42.83 -6.54 -19.36
C ASP A 202 41.60 -6.92 -20.19
N GLU A 203 41.49 -6.25 -21.34
CA GLU A 203 40.64 -6.66 -22.44
C GLU A 203 41.24 -7.89 -23.10
N ARG A 204 40.72 -9.05 -22.78
CA ARG A 204 40.62 -10.22 -23.68
C ARG A 204 40.32 -11.52 -22.92
N ARG A 205 39.06 -11.78 -22.64
CA ARG A 205 38.43 -13.10 -22.78
C ARG A 205 36.93 -12.98 -22.56
N HIS A 206 36.16 -13.15 -23.62
CA HIS A 206 34.73 -13.36 -23.57
C HIS A 206 34.43 -14.70 -22.92
N THR A 207 34.09 -14.66 -21.64
CA THR A 207 33.24 -15.66 -20.96
C THR A 207 32.23 -14.86 -20.16
N PRO A 208 30.92 -15.10 -20.34
CA PRO A 208 29.92 -14.42 -19.51
C PRO A 208 30.07 -14.97 -18.09
N HIS A 209 30.66 -14.16 -17.22
CA HIS A 209 30.71 -14.43 -15.80
C HIS A 209 29.57 -13.72 -15.13
N PHE A 210 28.70 -14.45 -14.52
CA PHE A 210 27.60 -13.97 -13.71
C PHE A 210 28.08 -13.83 -12.26
N HIS A 211 27.61 -12.81 -11.56
CA HIS A 211 28.16 -12.47 -10.26
C HIS A 211 27.04 -12.22 -9.25
N GLU A 212 27.07 -12.92 -8.15
CA GLU A 212 26.46 -12.45 -6.93
C GLU A 212 27.40 -11.36 -6.37
N VAL A 213 26.91 -10.15 -6.27
CA VAL A 213 27.70 -9.02 -5.77
C VAL A 213 27.20 -8.70 -4.37
N ALA A 214 28.06 -8.89 -3.38
CA ALA A 214 27.77 -8.36 -2.07
C ALA A 214 27.81 -6.84 -2.12
N THR A 215 26.80 -6.19 -1.56
CA THR A 215 26.84 -4.77 -1.33
C THR A 215 27.98 -4.46 -0.36
N PRO A 216 28.84 -3.44 -0.58
CA PRO A 216 29.97 -3.15 0.27
C PRO A 216 29.59 -2.81 1.72
N ALA A 217 28.39 -2.31 1.94
CA ALA A 217 27.90 -1.98 3.27
C ALA A 217 27.38 -3.24 3.99
N ALA A 218 27.92 -3.56 5.14
CA ALA A 218 27.38 -4.60 5.99
C ALA A 218 25.95 -4.25 6.43
N ASN A 219 25.02 -5.21 6.35
CA ASN A 219 23.60 -5.04 6.67
C ASN A 219 22.88 -4.02 5.78
N SER A 220 23.17 -3.98 4.49
CA SER A 220 22.54 -3.03 3.56
C SER A 220 21.05 -3.30 3.32
N GLN A 221 20.59 -4.54 3.47
CA GLN A 221 19.21 -4.97 3.25
C GLN A 221 18.64 -4.48 1.91
N PRO A 222 19.21 -4.87 0.76
CA PRO A 222 18.73 -4.39 -0.52
C PRO A 222 17.27 -4.79 -0.75
N TYR A 223 16.47 -3.84 -1.26
CA TYR A 223 15.01 -3.98 -1.36
C TYR A 223 14.50 -3.81 -2.79
N GLY A 224 14.35 -2.57 -3.26
CA GLY A 224 13.93 -2.26 -4.62
C GLY A 224 15.06 -2.48 -5.63
N ILE A 225 14.71 -2.91 -6.85
CA ILE A 225 15.67 -3.13 -7.94
C ILE A 225 15.05 -2.75 -9.28
N THR A 226 15.84 -2.17 -10.17
CA THR A 226 15.42 -1.82 -11.53
C THR A 226 16.61 -1.87 -12.47
N VAL A 227 16.35 -1.83 -13.78
CA VAL A 227 17.37 -1.86 -14.84
C VAL A 227 17.24 -0.63 -15.71
N ASP A 228 18.35 0.06 -15.99
CA ASP A 228 18.36 1.20 -16.89
C ASP A 228 18.48 0.78 -18.37
N ALA A 229 18.34 1.75 -19.27
CA ALA A 229 18.42 1.51 -20.71
C ALA A 229 19.82 1.05 -21.19
N SER A 230 20.83 1.10 -20.33
CA SER A 230 22.20 0.66 -20.59
C SER A 230 22.52 -0.71 -19.96
N ASP A 231 21.51 -1.40 -19.40
CA ASP A 231 21.64 -2.64 -18.62
C ASP A 231 22.47 -2.47 -17.33
N ASN A 232 22.52 -1.29 -16.74
CA ASN A 232 22.99 -1.18 -15.37
C ASN A 232 21.85 -1.51 -14.41
N ILE A 233 22.18 -2.18 -13.32
CA ILE A 233 21.24 -2.59 -12.28
C ILE A 233 21.29 -1.58 -11.15
N TRP A 234 20.17 -0.96 -10.85
CA TRP A 234 20.02 -0.01 -9.77
C TRP A 234 19.18 -0.60 -8.66
N PHE A 235 19.59 -0.40 -7.41
CA PHE A 235 18.91 -0.96 -6.26
C PHE A 235 18.99 -0.03 -5.05
N THR A 236 18.06 -0.21 -4.11
CA THR A 236 18.06 0.50 -2.83
C THR A 236 18.71 -0.34 -1.76
N GLU A 237 19.42 0.28 -0.84
CA GLU A 237 19.94 -0.32 0.38
C GLU A 237 19.12 0.21 1.56
N ASN A 238 18.10 -0.57 1.95
CA ASN A 238 16.96 -0.15 2.78
C ASN A 238 17.24 -0.08 4.29
N ASN A 239 18.45 -0.39 4.74
CA ASN A 239 18.77 -0.34 6.16
C ASN A 239 18.97 1.10 6.66
N ASP A 240 18.32 1.49 7.75
CA ASP A 240 18.37 2.83 8.36
C ASP A 240 19.80 3.36 8.61
N SER A 241 20.72 2.47 8.94
CA SER A 241 22.10 2.84 9.24
C SER A 241 22.99 2.95 8.00
N VAL A 242 22.51 2.46 6.85
CA VAL A 242 23.22 2.41 5.58
C VAL A 242 22.63 3.42 4.60
N ALA A 243 21.40 3.27 4.21
CA ALA A 243 20.60 4.18 3.38
C ALA A 243 21.36 4.69 2.13
N LEU A 244 21.60 3.81 1.17
CA LEU A 244 22.35 4.08 -0.07
C LEU A 244 21.52 3.71 -1.30
N ILE A 245 21.92 4.25 -2.45
CA ILE A 245 21.51 3.77 -3.78
C ILE A 245 22.70 3.07 -4.41
N GLY A 246 22.52 1.80 -4.77
CA GLY A 246 23.54 1.01 -5.45
C GLY A 246 23.36 1.01 -6.97
N GLU A 247 24.48 1.00 -7.71
CA GLU A 247 24.54 0.75 -9.14
C GLU A 247 25.51 -0.38 -9.41
N TYR A 248 25.03 -1.46 -9.99
CA TYR A 248 25.91 -2.46 -10.57
C TYR A 248 25.91 -2.31 -12.08
N THR A 249 27.04 -1.81 -12.59
CA THR A 249 27.15 -1.50 -14.02
C THR A 249 27.14 -2.78 -14.85
N ARG A 250 26.72 -2.68 -16.10
CA ARG A 250 26.83 -3.80 -17.08
C ARG A 250 28.25 -4.34 -17.26
N TRP A 251 29.25 -3.63 -16.77
CA TRP A 251 30.66 -4.03 -16.81
C TRP A 251 31.11 -4.71 -15.52
N GLY A 252 30.21 -4.96 -14.58
CA GLY A 252 30.53 -5.62 -13.33
C GLY A 252 31.15 -4.72 -12.25
N VAL A 253 30.95 -3.41 -12.32
CA VAL A 253 31.46 -2.46 -11.32
C VAL A 253 30.31 -2.06 -10.40
N LEU A 254 30.50 -2.27 -9.10
CA LEU A 254 29.59 -1.81 -8.08
C LEU A 254 29.93 -0.37 -7.65
N LYS A 255 28.93 0.48 -7.58
CA LYS A 255 29.02 1.86 -7.08
C LYS A 255 27.91 2.12 -6.10
N GLU A 256 28.13 2.99 -5.15
CA GLU A 256 27.16 3.40 -4.15
C GLU A 256 27.11 4.92 -4.05
N TYR A 257 25.89 5.44 -3.82
CA TYR A 257 25.61 6.87 -3.71
C TYR A 257 24.89 7.14 -2.40
N LYS A 258 25.35 8.14 -1.64
CA LYS A 258 24.73 8.53 -0.39
C LYS A 258 23.45 9.32 -0.67
N ILE A 259 22.36 8.98 -0.01
CA ILE A 259 21.09 9.66 -0.23
C ILE A 259 20.95 10.93 0.60
N ARG A 260 21.61 11.03 1.75
CA ARG A 260 21.62 12.24 2.57
C ARG A 260 22.97 12.39 3.27
N ASN A 261 23.37 13.63 3.55
CA ASN A 261 24.36 13.87 4.60
C ASN A 261 23.70 13.49 5.92
N THR A 262 23.91 12.26 6.36
CA THR A 262 23.32 11.74 7.58
C THR A 262 23.39 12.75 8.71
N PRO A 263 22.29 13.33 9.16
CA PRO A 263 22.26 13.92 10.47
C PRO A 263 22.33 12.78 11.47
N THR A 264 23.20 12.93 12.39
CA THR A 264 23.25 12.30 13.68
C THR A 264 21.89 11.78 14.15
N GLY A 265 21.75 10.47 14.24
CA GLY A 265 20.59 9.81 14.80
C GLY A 265 19.56 9.42 13.75
N GLY A 266 19.93 8.44 12.95
CA GLY A 266 19.04 7.84 11.98
C GLY A 266 17.71 7.44 12.57
N THR A 267 16.68 7.91 11.94
CA THR A 267 15.38 7.32 12.02
C THR A 267 14.72 7.57 10.69
N GLY A 268 14.52 6.51 9.91
CA GLY A 268 13.57 6.51 8.84
C GLY A 268 14.05 6.85 7.44
N LEU A 269 15.34 6.99 7.17
CA LEU A 269 15.86 7.08 5.81
C LEU A 269 16.06 5.69 5.23
N THR A 270 14.98 5.05 4.84
CA THR A 270 15.02 3.72 4.22
C THR A 270 14.59 3.86 2.76
N PRO A 271 15.53 4.00 1.80
CA PRO A 271 15.16 4.00 0.39
C PRO A 271 14.48 2.65 0.08
N HIS A 272 13.25 2.71 -0.43
CA HIS A 272 12.37 1.55 -0.50
C HIS A 272 12.30 0.99 -1.92
N LEU A 273 11.36 1.42 -2.73
CA LEU A 273 11.33 1.05 -4.15
C LEU A 273 12.05 2.07 -5.02
N ILE A 274 12.34 1.67 -6.26
CA ILE A 274 13.20 2.42 -7.17
C ILE A 274 12.64 2.38 -8.59
N THR A 275 12.78 3.49 -9.32
CA THR A 275 12.37 3.60 -10.72
C THR A 275 13.31 4.54 -11.47
N ILE A 276 13.27 4.51 -12.80
CA ILE A 276 14.08 5.37 -13.65
C ILE A 276 13.14 6.23 -14.50
N ASP A 277 13.41 7.53 -14.54
CA ASP A 277 12.63 8.47 -15.36
C ASP A 277 13.06 8.43 -16.84
N PRO A 278 12.29 9.02 -17.76
CA PRO A 278 12.65 9.08 -19.19
C PRO A 278 13.95 9.83 -19.50
N ASN A 279 14.49 10.59 -18.56
CA ASN A 279 15.77 11.30 -18.69
C ASN A 279 16.95 10.47 -18.17
N GLY A 280 16.69 9.28 -17.62
CA GLY A 280 17.70 8.40 -17.04
C GLY A 280 18.08 8.73 -15.60
N ASN A 281 17.34 9.61 -14.91
CA ASN A 281 17.54 9.83 -13.49
C ASN A 281 16.89 8.70 -12.68
N VAL A 282 17.53 8.38 -11.56
CA VAL A 282 17.06 7.33 -10.65
C VAL A 282 16.24 7.96 -9.54
N TRP A 283 15.04 7.43 -9.31
CA TRP A 283 14.11 7.89 -8.28
C TRP A 283 13.81 6.78 -7.30
N TRP A 284 13.66 7.09 -6.02
CA TRP A 284 13.28 6.14 -4.98
C TRP A 284 12.25 6.72 -4.02
N SER A 285 11.46 5.86 -3.43
CA SER A 285 10.58 6.18 -2.30
C SER A 285 11.37 6.11 -1.00
N GLU A 286 11.05 6.98 -0.04
CA GLU A 286 11.72 7.03 1.26
C GLU A 286 10.80 6.46 2.34
N GLY A 287 10.89 5.15 2.60
CA GLY A 287 9.97 4.34 3.38
C GLY A 287 9.35 5.05 4.60
N TRP A 288 10.13 5.41 5.59
CA TRP A 288 9.62 6.00 6.83
C TRP A 288 9.75 7.53 6.89
N VAL A 289 10.09 8.17 5.79
CA VAL A 289 10.12 9.61 5.61
C VAL A 289 9.08 10.00 4.57
N SER A 290 8.34 11.07 4.83
CA SER A 290 7.34 11.58 3.87
C SER A 290 8.02 12.19 2.66
N GLY A 291 8.52 11.38 1.73
CA GLY A 291 9.32 11.89 0.63
C GLY A 291 9.72 10.88 -0.44
N ILE A 292 10.34 11.41 -1.47
CA ILE A 292 11.01 10.70 -2.54
C ILE A 292 12.37 11.32 -2.80
N GLY A 293 13.33 10.51 -3.22
CA GLY A 293 14.65 10.98 -3.63
C GLY A 293 14.87 10.83 -5.13
N MET A 294 15.80 11.63 -5.67
CA MET A 294 16.22 11.60 -7.05
C MET A 294 17.73 11.72 -7.15
N LEU A 295 18.37 10.87 -7.92
CA LEU A 295 19.77 10.96 -8.33
C LEU A 295 19.84 11.38 -9.80
N ASN A 296 20.39 12.56 -10.05
CA ASN A 296 20.82 12.96 -11.39
C ASN A 296 22.11 12.19 -11.74
N VAL A 297 21.98 11.13 -12.51
CA VAL A 297 23.09 10.22 -12.84
C VAL A 297 24.25 10.94 -13.55
N ALA A 298 23.95 11.97 -14.35
CA ALA A 298 24.98 12.76 -15.04
C ALA A 298 25.84 13.61 -14.10
N ALA A 299 25.34 13.95 -12.91
CA ALA A 299 26.03 14.74 -11.89
C ALA A 299 26.55 13.88 -10.73
N ALA A 300 26.18 12.60 -10.69
CA ALA A 300 26.46 11.71 -9.59
C ALA A 300 27.95 11.36 -9.45
N GLN A 301 28.44 11.33 -8.21
CA GLN A 301 29.79 10.90 -7.87
C GLN A 301 29.70 9.75 -6.85
N PRO A 302 30.21 8.55 -7.16
CA PRO A 302 30.19 7.43 -6.22
C PRO A 302 30.85 7.77 -4.89
N GLY A 303 30.24 7.30 -3.80
CA GLY A 303 30.68 7.57 -2.42
C GLY A 303 30.26 8.92 -1.86
N THR A 304 29.57 9.76 -2.64
CA THR A 304 29.07 11.08 -2.24
C THR A 304 27.55 11.16 -2.43
N ASN A 305 26.94 12.29 -2.10
CA ASN A 305 25.57 12.64 -2.42
C ASN A 305 25.46 13.67 -3.56
N ASP A 306 26.51 13.83 -4.36
CA ASP A 306 26.47 14.71 -5.53
C ASP A 306 25.43 14.20 -6.54
N GLY A 307 24.60 15.11 -7.02
CA GLY A 307 23.48 14.78 -7.91
C GLY A 307 22.20 14.34 -7.20
N VAL A 308 22.22 14.14 -5.88
CA VAL A 308 21.04 13.75 -5.09
C VAL A 308 20.18 14.97 -4.75
N THR A 309 18.89 14.83 -4.92
CA THR A 309 17.86 15.79 -4.46
C THR A 309 16.73 15.03 -3.79
N GLU A 310 16.32 15.45 -2.61
CA GLU A 310 15.20 14.87 -1.87
C GLU A 310 14.04 15.85 -1.83
N TYR A 311 12.84 15.33 -2.03
CA TYR A 311 11.60 16.09 -2.05
C TYR A 311 10.70 15.56 -0.96
N LEU A 312 10.40 16.39 0.04
CA LEU A 312 9.60 16.03 1.20
C LEU A 312 8.20 16.64 1.10
N TYR A 313 7.23 15.95 1.69
CA TYR A 313 5.87 16.45 1.87
C TYR A 313 5.46 16.36 3.33
N THR A 314 4.41 17.09 3.69
CA THR A 314 3.79 16.97 5.02
C THR A 314 2.59 16.04 4.89
N PRO A 315 2.52 14.95 5.66
CA PRO A 315 1.35 14.08 5.71
C PRO A 315 0.08 14.88 6.03
N SER A 316 -1.04 14.50 5.44
CA SER A 316 -2.32 15.22 5.60
C SER A 316 -2.79 15.28 7.05
N CYS A 317 -2.44 14.30 7.86
CA CYS A 317 -2.77 14.23 9.29
C CYS A 317 -1.72 14.87 10.22
N GLY A 318 -0.64 15.45 9.68
CA GLY A 318 0.39 16.18 10.43
C GLY A 318 1.24 15.40 11.43
N SER A 319 0.67 14.43 12.13
CA SER A 319 1.33 13.62 13.17
C SER A 319 1.20 12.12 12.99
N CYS A 320 0.39 11.64 12.05
CA CYS A 320 0.39 10.24 11.69
C CYS A 320 1.62 9.93 10.83
N GLY A 321 2.23 8.79 11.03
CA GLY A 321 3.37 8.35 10.26
C GLY A 321 3.11 8.42 8.75
N SER A 322 4.17 8.36 8.00
CA SER A 322 4.16 8.21 6.55
C SER A 322 5.00 6.99 6.21
N HIS A 323 4.56 6.23 5.22
CA HIS A 323 5.35 5.16 4.63
C HIS A 323 5.21 5.26 3.12
N THR A 324 6.12 6.03 2.51
CA THR A 324 6.19 6.16 1.05
C THR A 324 6.80 4.89 0.48
N SER A 325 5.99 4.09 -0.18
CA SER A 325 6.27 2.70 -0.54
C SER A 325 6.46 2.52 -2.05
N GLY A 326 5.38 2.39 -2.80
CA GLY A 326 5.43 2.25 -4.25
C GLY A 326 5.93 3.51 -4.97
N ILE A 327 6.68 3.34 -6.04
CA ILE A 327 7.12 4.44 -6.90
C ILE A 327 7.21 3.99 -8.36
N SER A 328 6.78 4.84 -9.30
CA SER A 328 6.84 4.57 -10.73
C SER A 328 6.90 5.85 -11.55
N ALA A 329 7.78 5.88 -12.55
CA ALA A 329 7.83 6.98 -13.51
C ALA A 329 6.67 6.89 -14.51
N GLY A 330 5.92 7.98 -14.66
CA GLY A 330 4.83 8.11 -15.63
C GLY A 330 5.26 8.84 -16.90
N LYS A 331 4.44 8.74 -17.94
CA LYS A 331 4.74 9.33 -19.27
C LYS A 331 4.56 10.84 -19.36
N GLN A 332 3.80 11.44 -18.48
CA GLN A 332 3.46 12.87 -18.52
C GLN A 332 4.44 13.76 -17.76
N GLY A 333 5.68 13.29 -17.52
CA GLY A 333 6.67 14.02 -16.73
C GLY A 333 6.35 14.03 -15.24
N LEU A 334 5.76 12.96 -14.73
CA LEU A 334 5.38 12.76 -13.34
C LEU A 334 6.03 11.50 -12.77
N ILE A 335 6.40 11.56 -11.52
CA ILE A 335 6.63 10.40 -10.67
C ILE A 335 5.34 10.13 -9.90
N TRP A 336 4.89 8.91 -9.92
CA TRP A 336 3.77 8.42 -9.11
C TRP A 336 4.30 7.65 -7.92
N LEU A 337 3.63 7.79 -6.78
CA LEU A 337 4.00 7.18 -5.51
C LEU A 337 2.74 6.85 -4.73
N ASP A 338 2.86 5.99 -3.74
CA ASP A 338 1.84 5.81 -2.71
C ASP A 338 2.41 6.05 -1.30
N ASP A 339 1.51 6.25 -0.36
CA ASP A 339 1.79 6.33 1.06
C ASP A 339 0.82 5.42 1.79
N SER A 340 1.33 4.29 2.23
CA SER A 340 0.51 3.22 2.80
C SER A 340 -0.14 3.62 4.13
N LEU A 341 0.55 4.39 4.96
CA LEU A 341 0.03 4.87 6.24
C LEU A 341 -0.99 6.00 6.08
N GLN A 342 -0.87 6.80 5.02
CA GLN A 342 -1.85 7.85 4.68
C GLN A 342 -3.03 7.30 3.88
N ASN A 343 -2.96 6.04 3.41
CA ASN A 343 -3.93 5.43 2.50
C ASN A 343 -4.16 6.28 1.25
N THR A 344 -3.08 6.79 0.65
CA THR A 344 -3.11 7.69 -0.51
C THR A 344 -2.16 7.21 -1.60
N PHE A 345 -2.45 7.62 -2.83
CA PHE A 345 -1.48 7.64 -3.91
C PHE A 345 -1.29 9.08 -4.39
N GLY A 346 -0.19 9.38 -5.04
CA GLY A 346 0.11 10.75 -5.41
C GLY A 346 1.01 10.87 -6.61
N SER A 347 1.25 12.11 -7.04
CA SER A 347 2.17 12.44 -8.11
C SER A 347 3.06 13.61 -7.78
N PHE A 348 4.26 13.61 -8.37
CA PHE A 348 5.25 14.67 -8.27
C PHE A 348 5.86 14.98 -9.63
N PRO A 349 6.00 16.27 -10.05
CA PRO A 349 6.56 16.62 -11.34
C PRO A 349 8.08 16.35 -11.43
N LEU A 350 8.58 15.76 -12.52
CA LEU A 350 10.01 15.50 -12.77
C LEU A 350 10.87 16.76 -12.70
N GLY A 351 10.30 17.92 -13.03
CA GLY A 351 10.99 19.22 -12.96
C GLY A 351 11.00 19.86 -11.56
N GLY A 352 10.53 19.16 -10.54
CA GLY A 352 10.30 19.73 -9.20
C GLY A 352 8.95 20.43 -9.10
N GLY A 353 8.48 20.67 -7.87
CA GLY A 353 7.20 21.33 -7.63
C GLY A 353 6.53 20.87 -6.33
N THR A 354 5.22 20.69 -6.36
CA THR A 354 4.41 20.26 -5.23
C THR A 354 3.83 18.87 -5.49
N PHE A 355 3.74 18.08 -4.44
CA PHE A 355 3.01 16.81 -4.47
C PHE A 355 1.52 17.03 -4.63
N SER A 356 0.87 16.12 -5.34
CA SER A 356 -0.58 16.03 -5.40
C SER A 356 -1.00 14.64 -4.92
N PHE A 357 -1.78 14.57 -3.85
CA PHE A 357 -2.25 13.31 -3.28
C PHE A 357 -3.73 13.11 -3.51
N TYR A 358 -4.11 11.84 -3.64
CA TYR A 358 -5.46 11.35 -3.87
C TYR A 358 -5.72 10.19 -2.91
N ASN A 359 -6.92 10.13 -2.35
CA ASN A 359 -7.27 9.02 -1.47
C ASN A 359 -7.36 7.72 -2.28
N SER A 360 -6.86 6.62 -1.69
CA SER A 360 -7.16 5.28 -2.15
C SER A 360 -8.68 5.04 -2.07
N PRO A 361 -9.29 4.31 -3.03
CA PRO A 361 -10.74 4.13 -3.05
C PRO A 361 -11.27 3.36 -1.84
N THR A 362 -10.47 2.47 -1.26
CA THR A 362 -10.85 1.74 -0.06
C THR A 362 -10.22 2.37 1.18
N GLY A 363 -11.05 2.77 2.15
CA GLY A 363 -10.56 3.25 3.44
C GLY A 363 -9.77 2.16 4.16
N GLY A 364 -8.53 2.46 4.58
CA GLY A 364 -7.63 1.48 5.20
C GLY A 364 -7.15 0.39 4.23
N GLY A 365 -7.20 0.64 2.92
CA GLY A 365 -6.75 -0.28 1.88
C GLY A 365 -5.26 -0.58 1.94
N HIS A 366 -4.46 0.35 2.46
CA HIS A 366 -3.01 0.24 2.57
C HIS A 366 -2.36 0.02 1.21
N PRO A 367 -2.39 1.03 0.29
CA PRO A 367 -1.62 0.96 -0.94
C PRO A 367 -0.14 0.82 -0.60
N HIS A 368 0.53 -0.15 -1.22
CA HIS A 368 1.88 -0.51 -0.83
C HIS A 368 2.79 -0.68 -2.07
N ASP A 369 3.63 -1.66 -2.11
CA ASP A 369 4.73 -1.83 -3.07
C ASP A 369 4.31 -2.11 -4.52
N GLY A 370 3.04 -2.32 -4.78
CA GLY A 370 2.51 -2.71 -6.09
C GLY A 370 2.30 -1.58 -7.09
N LEU A 371 2.61 -0.32 -6.75
CA LEU A 371 2.34 0.80 -7.63
C LEU A 371 3.19 0.78 -8.91
N LYS A 372 2.52 0.79 -10.07
CA LYS A 372 3.14 0.85 -11.41
C LYS A 372 2.30 1.68 -12.38
N VAL A 373 2.96 2.35 -13.32
CA VAL A 373 2.31 3.11 -14.39
C VAL A 373 2.43 2.35 -15.71
N ASP A 374 1.30 2.11 -16.35
CA ASP A 374 1.26 1.35 -17.60
C ASP A 374 1.54 2.19 -18.86
N SER A 375 1.56 1.52 -20.01
CA SER A 375 1.81 2.17 -21.30
C SER A 375 0.72 3.16 -21.72
N GLN A 376 -0.46 3.13 -21.11
CA GLN A 376 -1.58 4.06 -21.33
C GLN A 376 -1.62 5.17 -20.26
N ASN A 377 -0.58 5.27 -19.42
CA ASN A 377 -0.47 6.21 -18.31
C ASN A 377 -1.54 6.04 -17.22
N ARG A 378 -2.09 4.81 -17.08
CA ARG A 378 -2.92 4.44 -15.94
C ARG A 378 -2.01 4.06 -14.79
N VAL A 379 -2.39 4.49 -13.58
CA VAL A 379 -1.65 4.20 -12.35
C VAL A 379 -2.34 3.02 -11.65
N TRP A 380 -1.64 1.91 -11.59
CA TRP A 380 -2.08 0.69 -10.92
C TRP A 380 -1.41 0.60 -9.57
N PHE A 381 -2.14 0.20 -8.56
CA PHE A 381 -1.60 -0.03 -7.20
C PHE A 381 -2.44 -1.08 -6.48
N ASP A 382 -1.81 -1.79 -5.58
CA ASP A 382 -2.48 -2.72 -4.70
C ASP A 382 -3.12 -1.98 -3.51
N GLU A 383 -4.15 -2.56 -2.97
CA GLU A 383 -4.72 -2.24 -1.67
C GLU A 383 -4.59 -3.49 -0.81
N GLU A 384 -3.40 -3.66 -0.24
CA GLU A 384 -2.93 -4.88 0.40
C GLU A 384 -3.93 -5.42 1.42
N PHE A 385 -4.33 -4.59 2.38
CA PHE A 385 -5.23 -5.01 3.47
C PHE A 385 -6.69 -5.12 3.03
N ALA A 386 -7.05 -4.49 1.92
CA ALA A 386 -8.38 -4.62 1.33
C ALA A 386 -8.50 -5.82 0.38
N ASN A 387 -7.41 -6.50 0.06
CA ASN A 387 -7.36 -7.56 -0.94
C ASN A 387 -7.86 -7.09 -2.32
N LYS A 388 -7.41 -5.93 -2.76
CA LYS A 388 -7.84 -5.33 -4.02
C LYS A 388 -6.65 -4.87 -4.86
N LEU A 389 -6.87 -4.79 -6.14
CA LEU A 389 -6.06 -4.08 -7.12
C LEU A 389 -6.84 -2.84 -7.55
N ALA A 390 -6.21 -1.68 -7.53
CA ALA A 390 -6.83 -0.42 -7.94
C ALA A 390 -6.17 0.13 -9.20
N VAL A 391 -6.94 0.91 -9.96
CA VAL A 391 -6.44 1.67 -11.10
C VAL A 391 -6.98 3.10 -11.08
N ALA A 392 -6.08 4.06 -11.13
CA ALA A 392 -6.41 5.48 -11.31
C ALA A 392 -6.10 5.90 -12.75
N ILE A 393 -7.01 6.67 -13.34
CA ILE A 393 -6.87 7.22 -14.68
C ILE A 393 -6.61 8.73 -14.57
N PRO A 394 -5.37 9.20 -14.79
CA PRO A 394 -5.08 10.62 -14.82
C PRO A 394 -5.83 11.33 -15.96
N SER A 395 -6.39 12.50 -15.68
CA SER A 395 -7.02 13.35 -16.68
C SER A 395 -5.96 13.87 -17.66
N ASP A 396 -6.23 13.79 -18.96
CA ASP A 396 -5.40 14.43 -19.98
C ASP A 396 -5.62 15.96 -19.89
N PRO A 397 -4.61 16.75 -19.52
CA PRO A 397 -4.74 18.19 -19.45
C PRO A 397 -5.06 18.83 -20.82
N HIS A 398 -4.82 18.10 -21.93
CA HIS A 398 -5.17 18.55 -23.27
C HIS A 398 -6.64 18.26 -23.62
N GLN A 399 -7.22 17.18 -23.14
CA GLN A 399 -8.65 16.88 -23.33
C GLN A 399 -9.56 17.89 -22.62
N VAL A 400 -9.24 18.30 -21.41
CA VAL A 400 -10.02 19.30 -20.66
C VAL A 400 -10.07 20.64 -21.40
N ARG A 401 -9.04 21.00 -22.18
CA ARG A 401 -9.05 22.19 -23.04
C ARG A 401 -9.90 22.00 -24.30
N PHE A 402 -9.97 20.80 -24.86
CA PHE A 402 -10.79 20.50 -26.03
C PHE A 402 -12.27 20.50 -25.66
N ASP A 403 -12.64 19.87 -24.57
CA ASP A 403 -14.04 19.79 -24.14
C ASP A 403 -14.61 21.13 -23.69
N LYS A 404 -13.85 21.97 -22.98
CA LYS A 404 -14.28 23.34 -22.66
C LYS A 404 -14.38 24.23 -23.89
N LYS A 405 -13.50 24.05 -24.88
CA LYS A 405 -13.54 24.84 -26.11
C LYS A 405 -14.67 24.38 -27.04
N PHE A 406 -15.00 23.07 -27.03
CA PHE A 406 -16.14 22.51 -27.76
C PHE A 406 -17.48 22.84 -27.06
N ALA A 407 -17.55 22.72 -25.74
CA ALA A 407 -18.76 23.05 -24.98
C ALA A 407 -19.12 24.54 -25.12
N ASN A 408 -18.15 25.45 -25.06
CA ASN A 408 -18.37 26.87 -25.30
C ASN A 408 -18.78 27.18 -26.75
N LYS A 409 -18.23 26.47 -27.76
CA LYS A 409 -18.67 26.63 -29.16
C LYS A 409 -20.04 26.02 -29.44
N LEU A 410 -20.41 24.93 -28.76
CA LEU A 410 -21.75 24.35 -28.86
C LEU A 410 -22.82 25.25 -28.22
N ALA A 411 -22.48 25.92 -27.12
CA ALA A 411 -23.37 26.87 -26.46
C ALA A 411 -23.64 28.14 -27.31
N GLU A 412 -22.70 28.51 -28.18
CA GLU A 412 -22.89 29.66 -29.12
C GLU A 412 -23.59 29.27 -30.44
N ALA A 413 -23.75 27.98 -30.74
CA ALA A 413 -24.21 27.51 -32.05
C ALA A 413 -25.62 26.90 -32.08
N ILE A 414 -26.34 26.91 -30.96
CA ILE A 414 -27.74 26.43 -30.88
C ILE A 414 -28.67 27.64 -30.97
N PRO A 415 -29.38 27.89 -32.11
CA PRO A 415 -30.50 28.79 -32.14
C PRO A 415 -31.60 28.22 -31.25
N SER A 416 -32.23 29.07 -30.40
CA SER A 416 -33.37 28.68 -29.61
C SER A 416 -34.55 28.28 -30.49
N ASP A 417 -34.84 27.00 -30.59
CA ASP A 417 -36.04 26.49 -31.20
C ASP A 417 -37.28 26.87 -30.39
N PRO A 418 -38.40 27.22 -31.04
CA PRO A 418 -39.65 27.51 -30.36
C PRO A 418 -40.22 26.26 -29.68
N PRO A 419 -40.96 26.42 -28.55
CA PRO A 419 -41.43 25.29 -27.74
C PRO A 419 -42.36 24.37 -28.56
N ALA A 420 -42.10 23.06 -28.46
CA ALA A 420 -42.92 22.00 -29.07
C ALA A 420 -44.34 21.99 -28.47
N PRO A 421 -45.38 21.70 -29.25
CA PRO A 421 -46.77 21.69 -28.77
C PRO A 421 -46.99 20.54 -27.78
N THR A 422 -47.72 20.85 -26.72
CA THR A 422 -48.13 19.91 -25.68
C THR A 422 -48.98 18.78 -26.24
N PRO A 423 -48.69 17.49 -25.97
CA PRO A 423 -49.53 16.40 -26.43
C PRO A 423 -50.87 16.39 -25.71
N THR A 424 -51.94 16.28 -26.51
CA THR A 424 -53.31 16.12 -26.06
C THR A 424 -53.48 14.73 -25.41
N PRO A 425 -54.17 14.60 -24.26
CA PRO A 425 -54.34 13.28 -23.63
C PRO A 425 -55.29 12.39 -24.44
N THR A 426 -54.83 11.20 -24.82
CA THR A 426 -55.65 10.15 -25.44
C THR A 426 -56.45 9.45 -24.33
N ALA A 427 -57.75 9.31 -24.54
CA ALA A 427 -58.67 8.69 -23.60
C ALA A 427 -58.30 7.20 -23.38
N THR A 428 -58.15 6.83 -22.12
CA THR A 428 -57.94 5.44 -21.67
C THR A 428 -59.25 4.70 -21.64
N ALA A 429 -59.33 3.58 -22.33
CA ALA A 429 -60.48 2.69 -22.33
C ALA A 429 -60.65 2.02 -20.97
N THR A 430 -61.85 2.09 -20.42
CA THR A 430 -62.26 1.47 -19.16
C THR A 430 -62.35 -0.05 -19.31
N ALA A 431 -61.54 -0.81 -18.58
CA ALA A 431 -61.64 -2.27 -18.51
C ALA A 431 -62.75 -2.69 -17.55
N THR A 432 -63.64 -3.51 -18.03
CA THR A 432 -64.76 -4.12 -17.28
C THR A 432 -64.19 -5.22 -16.35
N SER A 433 -64.53 -5.14 -15.08
CA SER A 433 -64.11 -6.07 -14.03
C SER A 433 -64.89 -7.38 -14.11
N THR A 434 -64.15 -8.52 -14.22
CA THR A 434 -64.68 -9.88 -14.04
C THR A 434 -64.58 -10.27 -12.55
N PRO A 435 -65.59 -10.86 -11.92
CA PRO A 435 -65.55 -11.21 -10.50
C PRO A 435 -64.56 -12.38 -10.25
N THR A 436 -63.64 -12.18 -9.30
CA THR A 436 -62.69 -13.16 -8.79
C THR A 436 -63.36 -14.06 -7.76
N PRO A 437 -63.17 -15.42 -7.78
CA PRO A 437 -63.68 -16.30 -6.73
C PRO A 437 -62.90 -16.10 -5.43
N THR A 438 -63.61 -16.16 -4.32
CA THR A 438 -63.11 -16.07 -2.94
C THR A 438 -62.18 -17.27 -2.63
N PRO A 439 -60.92 -17.08 -2.20
CA PRO A 439 -60.10 -18.20 -1.75
C PRO A 439 -60.45 -18.61 -0.34
N THR A 440 -60.70 -19.90 -0.18
CA THR A 440 -60.82 -20.62 1.10
C THR A 440 -59.46 -20.60 1.80
N GLY A 441 -59.44 -20.28 3.08
CA GLY A 441 -58.23 -20.09 3.87
C GLY A 441 -57.28 -21.30 3.85
N SER A 442 -56.01 -21.00 3.50
CA SER A 442 -54.87 -21.90 3.68
C SER A 442 -54.19 -21.58 5.04
N PRO A 443 -53.67 -22.59 5.76
CA PRO A 443 -53.06 -22.36 7.05
C PRO A 443 -51.79 -21.48 6.89
N THR A 444 -51.64 -20.55 7.81
CA THR A 444 -50.47 -19.64 7.93
C THR A 444 -49.18 -20.46 8.02
N PRO A 445 -48.18 -20.29 7.14
CA PRO A 445 -46.90 -20.96 7.33
C PRO A 445 -46.18 -20.34 8.53
N THR A 446 -45.82 -21.20 9.48
CA THR A 446 -44.91 -20.88 10.58
C THR A 446 -43.57 -20.45 9.95
N SER A 447 -43.11 -19.27 10.27
CA SER A 447 -41.81 -18.73 9.79
C SER A 447 -40.69 -19.67 10.23
N THR A 448 -40.08 -20.38 9.28
CA THR A 448 -38.78 -21.02 9.47
C THR A 448 -37.74 -19.95 9.75
N PRO A 449 -36.91 -20.06 10.81
CA PRO A 449 -35.85 -19.07 11.04
C PRO A 449 -34.94 -19.05 9.83
N THR A 450 -34.81 -17.90 9.19
CA THR A 450 -33.82 -17.65 8.12
C THR A 450 -32.45 -17.74 8.76
N LEU A 451 -31.66 -18.76 8.41
CA LEU A 451 -30.27 -18.85 8.80
C LEU A 451 -29.54 -17.65 8.23
N THR A 452 -29.05 -16.76 9.08
CA THR A 452 -28.11 -15.71 8.68
C THR A 452 -26.87 -16.41 8.13
N PRO A 453 -26.40 -16.08 6.92
CA PRO A 453 -25.21 -16.72 6.37
C PRO A 453 -24.01 -16.47 7.30
N THR A 454 -23.29 -17.53 7.65
CA THR A 454 -22.03 -17.42 8.40
C THR A 454 -21.03 -16.67 7.51
N PRO A 455 -20.35 -15.63 8.01
CA PRO A 455 -19.31 -14.91 7.24
C PRO A 455 -18.24 -15.87 6.72
N THR A 456 -17.75 -15.60 5.51
CA THR A 456 -16.65 -16.35 4.93
C THR A 456 -15.37 -16.07 5.73
N PRO A 457 -14.50 -17.05 6.02
CA PRO A 457 -13.24 -16.83 6.71
C PRO A 457 -12.39 -15.73 6.07
N GLY A 458 -11.79 -14.86 6.89
CA GLY A 458 -10.99 -13.71 6.46
C GLY A 458 -11.81 -12.46 6.10
N THR A 459 -13.15 -12.51 6.20
CA THR A 459 -13.99 -11.32 5.95
C THR A 459 -13.83 -10.30 7.08
N ILE A 460 -13.61 -9.02 6.74
CA ILE A 460 -13.67 -7.93 7.72
C ILE A 460 -15.11 -7.80 8.21
N LEU A 461 -15.30 -7.94 9.53
CA LEU A 461 -16.59 -7.80 10.18
C LEU A 461 -16.87 -6.34 10.54
N GLY A 462 -15.84 -5.59 10.88
CA GLY A 462 -15.90 -4.16 11.17
C GLY A 462 -14.52 -3.55 11.37
N THR A 463 -14.34 -2.30 10.95
CA THR A 463 -13.10 -1.54 11.16
C THR A 463 -13.36 -0.07 11.40
N ASP A 464 -12.55 0.56 12.25
CA ASP A 464 -12.61 2.00 12.51
C ASP A 464 -11.23 2.57 12.80
N SER A 465 -10.84 3.58 12.03
CA SER A 465 -9.63 4.39 12.25
C SER A 465 -9.86 5.58 13.18
N PHE A 466 -11.10 5.86 13.56
CA PHE A 466 -11.54 7.00 14.37
C PHE A 466 -11.18 8.39 13.80
N GLN A 467 -10.64 8.47 12.60
CA GLN A 467 -10.24 9.72 11.95
C GLN A 467 -11.47 10.45 11.40
N ARG A 468 -12.03 11.31 12.22
CA ARG A 468 -13.19 12.14 11.87
C ARG A 468 -13.36 13.32 12.83
N ALA A 469 -14.18 14.27 12.44
CA ALA A 469 -14.45 15.48 13.23
C ALA A 469 -14.90 15.14 14.67
N ASN A 470 -14.49 15.97 15.61
CA ASN A 470 -14.89 15.85 17.02
C ASN A 470 -16.41 15.80 17.16
N GLN A 471 -16.92 14.84 17.90
CA GLN A 471 -18.35 14.65 18.11
C GLN A 471 -18.65 13.93 19.44
N SER A 472 -19.88 14.09 19.93
CA SER A 472 -20.43 13.24 20.97
C SER A 472 -20.73 11.87 20.40
N PHE A 473 -20.44 10.82 21.17
CA PHE A 473 -20.55 9.42 20.76
C PHE A 473 -19.54 9.01 19.66
N TRP A 474 -19.44 7.72 19.40
CA TRP A 474 -18.54 7.22 18.35
C TRP A 474 -19.18 7.30 16.95
N GLY A 475 -20.51 7.22 16.84
CA GLY A 475 -21.21 7.40 15.57
C GLY A 475 -20.95 6.30 14.55
N THR A 476 -20.71 6.73 13.32
CA THR A 476 -20.41 5.85 12.18
C THR A 476 -18.90 5.62 12.09
N ALA A 477 -18.48 4.38 11.98
CA ALA A 477 -17.10 3.96 11.81
C ALA A 477 -16.56 4.30 10.42
N SER A 478 -15.24 4.17 10.22
CA SER A 478 -14.59 4.47 8.94
C SER A 478 -15.01 3.53 7.80
N ASP A 479 -15.52 2.33 8.11
CA ASP A 479 -16.08 1.38 7.14
C ASP A 479 -17.56 1.65 6.78
N GLY A 480 -18.15 2.72 7.30
CA GLY A 480 -19.55 3.09 7.09
C GLY A 480 -20.55 2.38 7.99
N GLN A 481 -20.14 1.44 8.82
CA GLN A 481 -21.01 0.79 9.80
C GLN A 481 -21.22 1.71 11.02
N THR A 482 -22.35 1.60 11.69
CA THR A 482 -22.62 2.36 12.91
C THR A 482 -22.24 1.55 14.13
N TRP A 483 -21.42 2.14 15.01
CA TRP A 483 -21.15 1.57 16.31
C TRP A 483 -22.43 1.31 17.09
N SER A 484 -22.50 0.22 17.79
CA SER A 484 -23.63 -0.20 18.62
C SER A 484 -23.19 -0.48 20.07
N GLY A 485 -24.02 -1.15 20.83
CA GLY A 485 -23.82 -1.27 22.28
C GLY A 485 -24.03 0.08 22.95
N ASP A 486 -23.11 0.50 23.81
CA ASP A 486 -23.17 1.75 24.56
C ASP A 486 -22.58 2.94 23.80
N ALA A 487 -21.86 2.70 22.69
CA ALA A 487 -21.02 3.68 22.00
C ALA A 487 -21.77 4.91 21.47
N ASN A 488 -23.06 4.77 21.17
CA ASN A 488 -23.92 5.85 20.66
C ASN A 488 -25.05 6.25 21.63
N SER A 489 -25.00 5.75 22.87
CA SER A 489 -26.03 6.04 23.87
C SER A 489 -25.48 6.60 25.18
N GLN A 490 -24.20 6.32 25.48
CA GLN A 490 -23.58 6.74 26.76
C GLN A 490 -22.64 7.93 26.55
N SER A 491 -22.80 8.97 27.33
CA SER A 491 -22.02 10.21 27.27
C SER A 491 -20.52 10.01 27.58
N ALA A 492 -20.12 8.82 28.03
CA ALA A 492 -18.74 8.43 28.21
C ALA A 492 -17.97 8.35 26.86
N PHE A 493 -18.66 8.16 25.74
CA PHE A 493 -18.09 8.00 24.41
C PHE A 493 -18.06 9.32 23.64
N SER A 494 -16.96 9.63 23.02
CA SER A 494 -16.78 10.78 22.11
C SER A 494 -15.68 10.53 21.09
N ILE A 495 -15.65 11.31 20.04
CA ILE A 495 -14.50 11.42 19.12
C ILE A 495 -13.82 12.76 19.40
N SER A 496 -12.52 12.75 19.58
CA SER A 496 -11.72 13.96 19.72
C SER A 496 -10.26 13.70 19.36
N GLY A 497 -9.69 14.58 18.51
CA GLY A 497 -8.30 14.48 18.07
C GLY A 497 -8.02 13.17 17.34
N ASP A 498 -8.90 12.81 16.39
CA ASP A 498 -8.81 11.61 15.55
C ASP A 498 -8.72 10.30 16.36
N ALA A 499 -9.38 10.25 17.50
CA ALA A 499 -9.43 9.09 18.37
C ALA A 499 -10.82 8.91 19.00
N GLY A 500 -11.18 7.66 19.25
CA GLY A 500 -12.33 7.28 20.06
C GLY A 500 -11.96 7.38 21.54
N LEU A 501 -12.62 8.29 22.26
CA LEU A 501 -12.41 8.46 23.69
C LEU A 501 -13.51 7.76 24.49
N VAL A 502 -13.12 7.15 25.62
CA VAL A 502 -14.07 6.64 26.62
C VAL A 502 -13.60 7.09 28.00
N SER A 503 -14.43 7.85 28.71
CA SER A 503 -14.08 8.43 30.01
C SER A 503 -15.29 8.44 30.96
N ASN A 504 -15.01 8.53 32.25
CA ASN A 504 -16.02 8.72 33.29
C ASN A 504 -17.13 7.65 33.30
N THR A 505 -16.77 6.36 33.10
CA THR A 505 -17.77 5.27 33.16
C THR A 505 -18.24 5.00 34.59
N GLY A 506 -17.62 5.58 35.61
CA GLY A 506 -17.85 5.25 37.01
C GLY A 506 -17.51 3.78 37.28
N SER A 507 -18.34 3.10 38.07
CA SER A 507 -18.19 1.66 38.35
C SER A 507 -18.82 0.76 37.27
N THR A 508 -19.40 1.32 36.21
CA THR A 508 -20.05 0.59 35.14
C THR A 508 -19.10 0.36 33.97
N SER A 509 -19.10 -0.83 33.40
CA SER A 509 -18.36 -1.13 32.17
C SER A 509 -19.27 -0.98 30.98
N TYR A 510 -18.82 -0.27 29.94
CA TYR A 510 -19.55 -0.06 28.69
C TYR A 510 -18.93 -0.83 27.53
N SER A 511 -19.75 -1.27 26.58
CA SER A 511 -19.33 -1.96 25.35
C SER A 511 -19.56 -1.09 24.13
N ALA A 512 -18.58 -1.06 23.24
CA ALA A 512 -18.71 -0.57 21.88
C ALA A 512 -18.63 -1.79 20.94
N VAL A 513 -19.61 -1.98 20.07
CA VAL A 513 -19.75 -3.16 19.23
C VAL A 513 -19.87 -2.74 17.78
N LEU A 514 -19.07 -3.37 16.91
CA LEU A 514 -19.05 -3.09 15.48
C LEU A 514 -18.97 -4.39 14.69
N GLY A 515 -19.72 -4.46 13.61
CA GLY A 515 -19.70 -5.56 12.67
C GLY A 515 -20.75 -6.64 12.90
N SER A 516 -20.80 -7.57 11.95
CA SER A 516 -21.73 -8.71 11.98
C SER A 516 -21.29 -9.79 12.96
N THR A 517 -22.22 -10.69 13.29
CA THR A 517 -21.93 -11.83 14.16
C THR A 517 -21.08 -12.88 13.46
N ALA A 518 -20.15 -13.51 14.21
CA ALA A 518 -19.32 -14.61 13.74
C ALA A 518 -19.16 -15.70 14.79
N SER A 519 -18.89 -16.93 14.34
CA SER A 519 -18.58 -18.07 15.22
C SER A 519 -17.11 -18.10 15.59
N ASN A 520 -16.24 -17.91 14.59
CA ASN A 520 -14.79 -17.77 14.76
C ASN A 520 -14.42 -16.36 14.31
N ALA A 521 -13.68 -15.65 15.13
CA ALA A 521 -13.31 -14.28 14.87
C ALA A 521 -12.07 -13.87 15.65
N GLU A 522 -11.46 -12.80 15.19
CA GLU A 522 -10.39 -12.09 15.89
C GLU A 522 -10.63 -10.58 15.87
N VAL A 523 -10.13 -9.92 16.89
CA VAL A 523 -10.19 -8.47 17.05
C VAL A 523 -8.80 -7.94 17.38
N TYR A 524 -8.44 -6.85 16.72
CA TYR A 524 -7.29 -6.02 17.03
C TYR A 524 -7.77 -4.62 17.40
N ALA A 525 -7.39 -4.13 18.55
CA ALA A 525 -7.65 -2.75 18.92
C ALA A 525 -6.38 -2.08 19.45
N THR A 526 -6.10 -0.88 18.92
CA THR A 526 -4.99 -0.05 19.38
C THR A 526 -5.50 1.03 20.30
N GLY A 527 -4.95 1.11 21.50
CA GLY A 527 -5.36 2.14 22.43
C GLY A 527 -4.45 2.29 23.64
N SER A 528 -4.71 3.35 24.40
CA SER A 528 -4.04 3.66 25.65
C SER A 528 -5.05 3.98 26.75
N LEU A 529 -4.60 3.94 27.98
CA LEU A 529 -5.38 4.35 29.15
C LEU A 529 -4.58 5.35 29.98
N SER A 530 -5.14 6.50 30.27
CA SER A 530 -4.45 7.55 31.03
C SER A 530 -4.19 7.18 32.50
N SER A 531 -4.93 6.19 33.01
CA SER A 531 -4.72 5.62 34.36
C SER A 531 -5.32 4.22 34.41
N PHE A 532 -4.58 3.23 34.93
CA PHE A 532 -5.06 1.87 35.19
C PHE A 532 -5.71 1.70 36.59
N SER A 533 -5.69 2.74 37.43
CA SER A 533 -6.33 2.64 38.75
C SER A 533 -7.84 2.42 38.60
N ASN A 534 -8.33 1.25 39.02
CA ASN A 534 -9.73 0.82 38.85
C ASN A 534 -10.26 1.00 37.41
N SER A 535 -9.38 0.86 36.42
CA SER A 535 -9.69 1.08 35.02
C SER A 535 -9.06 0.00 34.17
N ASN A 536 -9.73 -0.37 33.06
CA ASN A 536 -9.25 -1.35 32.08
C ASN A 536 -9.92 -1.14 30.73
N PHE A 537 -9.29 -1.60 29.69
CA PHE A 537 -9.90 -1.71 28.35
C PHE A 537 -9.47 -3.01 27.67
N GLY A 538 -10.26 -3.47 26.74
CA GLY A 538 -9.95 -4.66 25.96
C GLY A 538 -11.01 -5.00 24.95
N ASP A 539 -10.73 -6.05 24.19
CA ASP A 539 -11.54 -6.55 23.09
C ASP A 539 -12.60 -7.51 23.55
N VAL A 540 -13.74 -7.53 22.89
CA VAL A 540 -14.81 -8.51 23.12
C VAL A 540 -15.10 -9.31 21.87
N LEU A 541 -15.37 -10.60 22.09
CA LEU A 541 -15.79 -11.55 21.07
C LEU A 541 -17.05 -12.30 21.55
N ARG A 542 -17.85 -12.76 20.58
CA ARG A 542 -19.12 -13.44 20.82
C ARG A 542 -19.99 -12.66 21.81
N TRP A 543 -19.98 -11.34 21.66
CA TRP A 543 -20.83 -10.44 22.43
C TRP A 543 -22.29 -10.58 21.95
N THR A 544 -23.22 -10.85 22.83
CA THR A 544 -24.66 -10.88 22.58
C THR A 544 -25.35 -9.69 23.23
N ASP A 545 -24.96 -9.34 24.43
CA ASP A 545 -25.42 -8.14 25.13
C ASP A 545 -24.43 -7.71 26.26
N GLY A 546 -24.80 -6.74 27.08
CA GLY A 546 -23.96 -6.24 28.18
C GLY A 546 -23.67 -7.25 29.29
N ASN A 547 -24.35 -8.40 29.31
CA ASN A 547 -24.27 -9.45 30.31
C ASN A 547 -23.65 -10.75 29.81
N ASP A 548 -23.48 -10.92 28.49
CA ASP A 548 -23.09 -12.18 27.86
C ASP A 548 -22.03 -11.95 26.77
N TRP A 549 -20.75 -12.29 27.07
CA TRP A 549 -19.60 -12.08 26.20
C TRP A 549 -18.31 -12.77 26.67
N TYR A 550 -17.30 -12.87 25.80
CA TYR A 550 -15.88 -13.04 26.15
C TYR A 550 -15.13 -11.73 26.02
N LYS A 551 -14.17 -11.46 26.92
CA LYS A 551 -13.29 -10.27 26.90
C LYS A 551 -11.85 -10.66 27.14
N ALA A 552 -10.92 -10.10 26.33
CA ALA A 552 -9.50 -10.04 26.65
C ALA A 552 -9.12 -8.58 26.96
N PHE A 553 -8.45 -8.32 28.08
CA PHE A 553 -8.18 -6.94 28.51
C PHE A 553 -6.92 -6.83 29.37
N ILE A 554 -6.40 -5.60 29.44
CA ILE A 554 -5.31 -5.23 30.36
C ILE A 554 -5.84 -4.32 31.46
N ASP A 555 -5.35 -4.55 32.71
CA ASP A 555 -5.71 -3.80 33.91
C ASP A 555 -4.53 -3.06 34.56
N GLY A 556 -3.38 -3.02 33.90
CA GLY A 556 -2.14 -2.44 34.40
C GLY A 556 -1.17 -3.47 34.99
N ALA A 557 -1.65 -4.63 35.41
CA ALA A 557 -0.85 -5.69 36.02
C ALA A 557 -0.88 -7.01 35.23
N SER A 558 -1.94 -7.24 34.43
CA SER A 558 -2.19 -8.52 33.76
C SER A 558 -2.88 -8.35 32.42
N LEU A 559 -2.67 -9.32 31.52
CA LEU A 559 -3.55 -9.64 30.40
C LEU A 559 -4.48 -10.77 30.84
N ILE A 560 -5.78 -10.55 30.73
CA ILE A 560 -6.82 -11.42 31.30
C ILE A 560 -7.83 -11.80 30.22
N ILE A 561 -8.15 -13.10 30.10
CA ILE A 561 -9.33 -13.57 29.38
C ILE A 561 -10.44 -13.86 30.40
N GLN A 562 -11.60 -13.24 30.20
CA GLN A 562 -12.76 -13.31 31.08
C GLN A 562 -14.02 -13.59 30.28
N LYS A 563 -14.98 -14.32 30.87
CA LYS A 563 -16.35 -14.37 30.36
C LYS A 563 -17.33 -13.70 31.32
N LYS A 564 -18.43 -13.25 30.78
CA LYS A 564 -19.61 -12.87 31.54
C LYS A 564 -20.81 -13.67 31.04
N VAL A 565 -21.56 -14.25 31.96
CA VAL A 565 -22.75 -15.07 31.67
C VAL A 565 -23.88 -14.63 32.59
N ASN A 566 -24.98 -14.19 32.01
CA ASN A 566 -26.13 -13.66 32.79
C ASN A 566 -25.70 -12.66 33.86
N GLY A 567 -24.78 -11.74 33.50
CA GLY A 567 -24.29 -10.71 34.41
C GLY A 567 -23.17 -11.14 35.39
N THR A 568 -22.85 -12.43 35.49
CA THR A 568 -21.79 -12.95 36.37
C THR A 568 -20.48 -13.13 35.63
N THR A 569 -19.39 -12.52 36.12
CA THR A 569 -18.07 -12.59 35.51
C THR A 569 -17.23 -13.73 36.04
N THR A 570 -16.47 -14.40 35.18
CA THR A 570 -15.51 -15.46 35.55
C THR A 570 -14.21 -15.26 34.76
N ILE A 571 -13.07 -15.20 35.45
CA ILE A 571 -11.75 -15.22 34.80
C ILE A 571 -11.49 -16.64 34.28
N LEU A 572 -11.17 -16.77 32.99
CA LEU A 572 -10.85 -18.04 32.35
C LEU A 572 -9.33 -18.30 32.37
N ALA A 573 -8.53 -17.26 32.13
CA ALA A 573 -7.06 -17.32 32.19
C ALA A 573 -6.49 -15.92 32.39
N SER A 574 -5.28 -15.85 32.93
CA SER A 574 -4.52 -14.59 33.02
C SER A 574 -3.01 -14.82 33.01
N VAL A 575 -2.27 -13.81 32.54
CA VAL A 575 -0.79 -13.77 32.60
C VAL A 575 -0.34 -12.40 33.07
N PRO A 576 0.74 -12.30 33.86
CA PRO A 576 1.31 -11.02 34.24
C PRO A 576 1.71 -10.19 33.03
N PHE A 577 1.28 -8.95 32.99
CA PHE A 577 1.64 -7.96 31.97
C PHE A 577 1.60 -6.56 32.58
N ALA A 578 2.77 -5.94 32.72
CA ALA A 578 2.89 -4.61 33.31
C ALA A 578 2.62 -3.54 32.25
N ALA A 579 1.40 -3.01 32.24
CA ALA A 579 1.03 -1.91 31.33
C ALA A 579 1.23 -0.55 32.02
N SER A 580 1.79 0.41 31.29
CA SER A 580 2.03 1.79 31.75
C SER A 580 0.96 2.74 31.26
N ALA A 581 0.50 3.63 32.12
CA ALA A 581 -0.46 4.68 31.75
C ALA A 581 0.10 5.58 30.64
N GLY A 582 -0.75 5.94 29.69
CA GLY A 582 -0.39 6.78 28.53
C GLY A 582 0.34 6.04 27.39
N THR A 583 0.80 4.81 27.63
CA THR A 583 1.42 3.99 26.57
C THR A 583 0.32 3.35 25.73
N SER A 584 0.49 3.41 24.39
CA SER A 584 -0.40 2.77 23.45
C SER A 584 -0.06 1.30 23.29
N TYR A 585 -1.06 0.45 23.38
CA TYR A 585 -0.97 -1.01 23.24
C TYR A 585 -1.88 -1.50 22.13
N ILE A 586 -1.48 -2.58 21.46
CA ILE A 586 -2.36 -3.37 20.62
C ILE A 586 -2.77 -4.60 21.41
N ILE A 587 -4.06 -4.84 21.51
CA ILE A 587 -4.63 -6.08 22.05
C ILE A 587 -5.12 -6.88 20.85
N HIS A 588 -4.75 -8.15 20.77
CA HIS A 588 -5.25 -9.11 19.79
C HIS A 588 -5.98 -10.22 20.55
N PHE A 589 -7.27 -10.33 20.31
CA PHE A 589 -8.12 -11.35 20.91
C PHE A 589 -8.77 -12.22 19.84
N ARG A 590 -8.61 -13.53 19.96
CA ARG A 590 -9.06 -14.50 18.95
C ARG A 590 -9.87 -15.62 19.57
N VAL A 591 -10.90 -16.08 18.88
CA VAL A 591 -11.70 -17.27 19.21
C VAL A 591 -11.85 -18.20 18.02
N VAL A 592 -11.48 -19.49 18.18
CA VAL A 592 -11.67 -20.55 17.19
C VAL A 592 -12.24 -21.77 17.89
N GLY A 593 -13.46 -22.18 17.53
CA GLY A 593 -14.18 -23.23 18.23
C GLY A 593 -14.37 -22.89 19.71
N SER A 594 -13.78 -23.66 20.60
CA SER A 594 -13.77 -23.43 22.06
C SER A 594 -12.49 -22.76 22.56
N THR A 595 -11.50 -22.52 21.70
CA THR A 595 -10.20 -21.94 22.10
C THR A 595 -10.25 -20.43 22.01
N LEU A 596 -9.90 -19.76 23.11
CA LEU A 596 -9.74 -18.32 23.22
C LEU A 596 -8.27 -18.01 23.46
N THR A 597 -7.69 -17.10 22.69
CA THR A 597 -6.28 -16.72 22.80
C THR A 597 -6.14 -15.21 22.75
N ALA A 598 -5.18 -14.66 23.50
CA ALA A 598 -4.92 -13.23 23.44
C ALA A 598 -3.42 -12.91 23.56
N ASN A 599 -3.03 -11.85 22.85
CA ASN A 599 -1.75 -11.16 22.91
C ASN A 599 -1.96 -9.70 23.27
N VAL A 600 -0.92 -9.09 23.82
CA VAL A 600 -0.82 -7.63 23.98
C VAL A 600 0.63 -7.20 23.84
N TRP A 601 0.86 -6.07 23.18
CA TRP A 601 2.20 -5.48 23.05
C TRP A 601 2.10 -3.96 22.90
N VAL A 602 3.23 -3.27 23.08
CA VAL A 602 3.31 -1.82 22.83
C VAL A 602 3.10 -1.56 21.33
N ALA A 603 2.29 -0.59 20.97
CA ALA A 603 1.90 -0.34 19.57
C ALA A 603 3.07 -0.04 18.61
N SER A 604 4.22 0.41 19.14
CA SER A 604 5.47 0.59 18.39
C SER A 604 6.32 -0.69 18.26
N GLY A 605 5.87 -1.81 18.81
CA GLY A 605 6.54 -3.11 18.78
C GLY A 605 5.82 -4.10 17.86
N SER A 606 6.37 -5.30 17.75
CA SER A 606 5.76 -6.41 17.00
C SER A 606 4.92 -7.31 17.91
N GLU A 607 3.94 -7.99 17.33
CA GLU A 607 3.17 -9.02 18.01
C GLU A 607 4.08 -10.16 18.49
N PRO A 608 3.90 -10.65 19.74
CA PRO A 608 4.61 -11.83 20.22
C PRO A 608 4.39 -13.05 19.31
N SER A 609 5.44 -13.82 19.06
CA SER A 609 5.41 -14.98 18.14
C SER A 609 4.52 -16.15 18.59
N GLY A 610 3.97 -16.08 19.79
CA GLY A 610 3.05 -17.07 20.35
C GLY A 610 1.99 -16.41 21.19
N TRP A 611 0.94 -17.15 21.55
CA TRP A 611 -0.13 -16.64 22.39
C TRP A 611 0.34 -16.47 23.84
N MET A 612 0.21 -15.27 24.38
CA MET A 612 0.57 -14.97 25.77
C MET A 612 -0.38 -15.65 26.76
N VAL A 613 -1.68 -15.70 26.43
CA VAL A 613 -2.69 -16.34 27.28
C VAL A 613 -3.67 -17.14 26.42
N THR A 614 -4.04 -18.34 26.90
CA THR A 614 -4.98 -19.24 26.23
C THR A 614 -5.99 -19.78 27.25
N ALA A 615 -7.24 -19.85 26.84
CA ALA A 615 -8.33 -20.45 27.60
C ALA A 615 -9.17 -21.36 26.69
N SER A 616 -9.96 -22.25 27.29
CA SER A 616 -10.96 -23.06 26.57
C SER A 616 -12.32 -22.89 27.25
N ASP A 617 -13.33 -22.51 26.46
CA ASP A 617 -14.70 -22.34 26.95
C ASP A 617 -15.72 -22.54 25.82
N THR A 618 -16.86 -23.15 26.12
CA THR A 618 -17.90 -23.49 25.13
C THR A 618 -19.21 -22.75 25.36
N THR A 619 -19.22 -21.76 26.27
CA THR A 619 -20.46 -21.07 26.68
C THR A 619 -21.15 -20.37 25.53
N PHE A 620 -20.39 -19.62 24.74
CA PHE A 620 -20.92 -18.92 23.57
C PHE A 620 -20.34 -19.53 22.28
N THR A 621 -21.17 -19.71 21.27
CA THR A 621 -20.78 -20.30 19.98
C THR A 621 -20.64 -19.25 18.86
N SER A 622 -21.29 -18.10 18.99
CA SER A 622 -21.23 -16.98 18.04
C SER A 622 -21.65 -15.66 18.73
N GLY A 623 -21.42 -14.56 18.07
CA GLY A 623 -21.81 -13.22 18.52
C GLY A 623 -21.00 -12.13 17.83
N SER A 624 -21.23 -10.87 18.18
CA SER A 624 -20.58 -9.73 17.59
C SER A 624 -19.20 -9.49 18.20
N CYS A 625 -18.40 -8.67 17.50
CA CYS A 625 -17.08 -8.21 17.90
C CYS A 625 -17.14 -6.77 18.47
N GLY A 626 -16.16 -6.37 19.25
CA GLY A 626 -16.12 -5.02 19.78
C GLY A 626 -15.08 -4.81 20.86
N MET A 627 -15.27 -3.78 21.65
CA MET A 627 -14.44 -3.41 22.80
C MET A 627 -15.26 -3.20 24.05
N ARG A 628 -14.62 -3.32 25.23
CA ARG A 628 -15.28 -3.05 26.52
C ARG A 628 -14.35 -2.33 27.49
N PHE A 629 -14.90 -1.30 28.12
CA PHE A 629 -14.17 -0.33 28.91
C PHE A 629 -14.69 -0.22 30.34
N LEU A 630 -13.79 -0.07 31.28
CA LEU A 630 -14.02 0.48 32.61
C LEU A 630 -13.02 1.62 32.79
N THR A 631 -13.48 2.87 32.86
CA THR A 631 -12.62 4.06 32.95
C THR A 631 -13.00 4.89 34.21
N GLN A 632 -12.94 4.25 35.37
CA GLN A 632 -13.36 4.89 36.63
C GLN A 632 -12.47 6.08 36.98
N SER A 633 -11.17 5.99 36.71
CA SER A 633 -10.18 7.02 37.04
C SER A 633 -9.28 7.42 35.89
N GLY A 634 -9.63 7.01 34.66
CA GLY A 634 -8.84 7.29 33.44
C GLY A 634 -9.72 7.52 32.22
N THR A 635 -9.07 7.91 31.14
CA THR A 635 -9.66 7.99 29.81
C THR A 635 -8.97 6.97 28.92
N ALA A 636 -9.75 6.11 28.27
CA ALA A 636 -9.25 5.27 27.19
C ALA A 636 -9.26 6.09 25.89
N THR A 637 -8.15 6.01 25.15
CA THR A 637 -7.98 6.63 23.83
C THR A 637 -7.73 5.50 22.84
N ILE A 638 -8.62 5.32 21.86
CA ILE A 638 -8.58 4.25 20.87
C ILE A 638 -8.30 4.86 19.52
N THR A 639 -7.27 4.38 18.84
CA THR A 639 -6.83 4.91 17.54
C THR A 639 -7.16 3.99 16.37
N SER A 640 -7.37 2.68 16.63
CA SER A 640 -7.84 1.77 15.59
C SER A 640 -8.61 0.58 16.18
N PHE A 641 -9.50 0.03 15.37
CA PHE A 641 -10.24 -1.19 15.65
C PHE A 641 -10.41 -2.00 14.36
N LEU A 642 -10.18 -3.30 14.44
CA LEU A 642 -10.35 -4.23 13.33
C LEU A 642 -10.90 -5.56 13.84
N ALA A 643 -12.00 -6.03 13.29
CA ALA A 643 -12.59 -7.34 13.53
C ALA A 643 -12.66 -8.14 12.23
N LYS A 644 -12.25 -9.42 12.28
CA LYS A 644 -12.25 -10.34 11.14
C LYS A 644 -12.91 -11.66 11.52
N SER A 645 -13.56 -12.34 10.55
CA SER A 645 -13.95 -13.75 10.66
C SER A 645 -12.76 -14.67 10.36
N LEU A 646 -12.76 -15.87 10.94
CA LEU A 646 -11.70 -16.88 10.77
C LEU A 646 -12.27 -18.17 10.16
#